data_eb9952d2f1a30406db5f1b1d2db7d361
#
_entry.id   eb9952d2f1a30406db5f1b1d2db7d361
#
_cell.length_a   1.000
_cell.length_b   1.000
_cell.length_c   1.000
_cell.angle_alpha   90.00
_cell.angle_beta   90.00
_cell.angle_gamma   90.00
#
_symmetry.space_group_name_H-M   'P 1'
#
loop_
_entity.id
_entity.type
_entity.pdbx_description
1 polymer ?
#
loop_
_entity_poly.entity_id
_entity_poly.type
_entity_poly.pdbx_seq_one_letter_code
_entity_poly.pdbx_strand_id
1 'polypeptide(L)'
;MHIKRKHIAIAVINAMAVMAVSGTVYAQSTTPQKVEKVEVTGSNIKRIEGESANPVQVITRAEIERSGVATVNEALQRITGAGGAADDRITNGFAPGGGSLNLRGLGFNSTLILVNGRRLPTYPFAQQFGTPQGFNDINNIPLAAVERIDVLKDGASAIYGADAVAGVVNVILRQDYKGVEVSAGYGQSSRSDGQTVNASVTAGFGSLASDRFNILVGANYSARDAIASIDRPWSRTEDLRSRGGTDRRSGYGYPGTIIDLETGDRYFNAGGICGPTTQQQGNSIRAGACRYDRPVLGALLPESDKMGIYTRGNFAVTPDITAFAEVLFTRNKFRSTGWPAGTTDDVGIGSAVIPGGTPGNPFPNDAAVQYRFADVGLRGDDGTSDTSRFVLGLKGTTAGWDWEAAGNLNRIKIDTMALNNALNSRTLCLTNPQAAAAYVAGGDPLGLGTLAQIFSANPAYATYFRNELAKCPAAFAQYGYYNYANPAANKPGVAAYLRHDSLRQGRSDLDGFDAKASRDLMQLGGGALALALGFETRKEKVSDIPDIQLQTGDTLAISAAQAFGSRTVSAGYAELNAPFTKALEANLALRYDRYSGNGSFAATSPKVGLRYQPLSSVLFRATASKAFRAPSLFETSPAQQTSFSFGIQDPVLCPVFSDTNPDCVRDVRRVAQGNPDLKAEKSTAYTFGVVLEPTRDLTLSLDFWQIDRKDEIGAFGDQLLINLFAKNPAIVVRNAQGQITQLNQVPVQLNQTKTNGVDLEVALRSDLGSAGKLNTKLGLSYVGTYKFSTLDDSGAPTISEYNGTYNQPRYRASWDFAWNRGPWEVSLGGYGVGGYDGLGTMAGKGVSAFEVWNMGVSYTGFKNLKIRAGVNNLFDRGPSFNDESSGANAGYNPQFGDPVGRFYTVGVTYKF
;
A
#
# COMPACT_ATOMS: atom_id res chain seq x y z
N MET A 1 -14.58 24.68 -10.51
CA MET A 1 -15.84 24.46 -11.27
C MET A 1 -16.34 23.06 -10.94
N HIS A 2 -17.20 22.94 -9.91
CA HIS A 2 -17.77 21.66 -9.47
C HIS A 2 -18.94 21.30 -10.38
N ILE A 3 -18.68 20.50 -11.42
CA ILE A 3 -19.77 19.84 -12.16
C ILE A 3 -20.30 18.73 -11.24
N LYS A 4 -21.54 18.86 -10.78
CA LYS A 4 -22.15 17.85 -9.91
C LYS A 4 -22.10 16.48 -10.61
N ARG A 5 -21.54 15.47 -9.97
CA ARG A 5 -21.30 14.10 -10.47
C ARG A 5 -22.54 13.47 -11.12
N LYS A 6 -23.74 13.80 -10.64
CA LYS A 6 -25.03 13.39 -11.25
C LYS A 6 -25.20 13.83 -12.72
N HIS A 7 -24.63 14.97 -13.11
CA HIS A 7 -24.75 15.47 -14.48
C HIS A 7 -23.85 14.76 -15.49
N ILE A 8 -22.70 14.23 -15.02
CA ILE A 8 -21.80 13.42 -15.87
C ILE A 8 -22.44 12.07 -16.18
N ALA A 9 -23.03 11.40 -15.18
CA ALA A 9 -23.74 10.13 -15.38
C ALA A 9 -24.92 10.30 -16.37
N ILE A 10 -25.70 11.36 -16.23
CA ILE A 10 -26.82 11.68 -17.15
C ILE A 10 -26.31 12.04 -18.57
N ALA A 11 -25.19 12.78 -18.67
CA ALA A 11 -24.61 13.15 -19.96
C ALA A 11 -24.05 11.91 -20.69
N VAL A 12 -23.45 10.97 -20.00
CA VAL A 12 -22.98 9.70 -20.58
C VAL A 12 -24.12 8.82 -21.02
N ILE A 13 -25.20 8.72 -20.24
CA ILE A 13 -26.42 7.98 -20.61
C ILE A 13 -27.09 8.60 -21.82
N ASN A 14 -27.18 9.95 -21.90
CA ASN A 14 -27.75 10.65 -23.05
C ASN A 14 -26.85 10.57 -24.30
N ALA A 15 -25.53 10.58 -24.17
CA ALA A 15 -24.61 10.37 -25.29
C ALA A 15 -24.72 8.94 -25.88
N MET A 16 -25.00 7.93 -25.05
CA MET A 16 -25.26 6.55 -25.49
C MET A 16 -26.57 6.45 -26.29
N ALA A 17 -27.58 7.20 -25.91
CA ALA A 17 -28.88 7.23 -26.63
C ALA A 17 -28.78 7.86 -28.02
N VAL A 18 -27.90 8.81 -28.25
CA VAL A 18 -27.71 9.51 -29.53
C VAL A 18 -26.83 8.71 -30.51
N MET A 19 -25.91 7.83 -30.03
CA MET A 19 -25.00 7.04 -30.90
C MET A 19 -25.59 5.72 -31.41
N ALA A 20 -26.81 5.36 -31.05
CA ALA A 20 -27.47 4.11 -31.43
C ALA A 20 -27.99 4.06 -32.90
N VAL A 21 -27.78 5.10 -33.72
CA VAL A 21 -28.41 5.25 -35.05
C VAL A 21 -27.38 5.32 -36.17
N SER A 22 -26.50 4.35 -36.33
CA SER A 22 -25.92 4.03 -37.65
C SER A 22 -24.82 2.97 -37.57
N GLY A 23 -25.02 1.82 -38.18
CA GLY A 23 -23.98 0.81 -38.35
C GLY A 23 -24.38 -0.30 -39.30
N THR A 24 -23.80 -0.34 -40.48
CA THR A 24 -23.87 -1.45 -41.44
C THR A 24 -22.94 -2.60 -41.06
N VAL A 25 -23.44 -3.82 -41.20
CA VAL A 25 -22.81 -5.08 -40.80
C VAL A 25 -21.94 -5.64 -41.93
N TYR A 26 -20.69 -6.03 -41.61
CA TYR A 26 -19.90 -6.94 -42.42
C TYR A 26 -19.73 -8.29 -41.73
N ALA A 27 -20.00 -9.37 -42.49
CA ALA A 27 -19.83 -10.76 -42.03
C ALA A 27 -18.36 -11.20 -42.07
N GLN A 28 -17.93 -11.92 -41.05
CA GLN A 28 -16.55 -12.47 -40.91
C GLN A 28 -16.44 -13.86 -41.47
N SER A 29 -15.40 -14.11 -42.33
CA SER A 29 -14.94 -15.43 -42.75
C SER A 29 -13.90 -15.98 -41.81
N THR A 30 -14.03 -17.21 -41.35
CA THR A 30 -13.09 -17.92 -40.47
C THR A 30 -11.98 -18.58 -41.28
N THR A 31 -10.75 -18.04 -41.20
CA THR A 31 -9.51 -18.71 -41.62
C THR A 31 -8.91 -19.49 -40.44
N PRO A 32 -8.25 -20.64 -40.62
CA PRO A 32 -7.62 -21.40 -39.53
C PRO A 32 -6.52 -20.56 -38.88
N GLN A 33 -6.68 -20.29 -37.61
CA GLN A 33 -5.73 -19.50 -36.84
C GLN A 33 -4.48 -20.32 -36.55
N LYS A 34 -3.31 -19.85 -36.97
CA LYS A 34 -2.01 -20.39 -36.59
C LYS A 34 -1.87 -20.24 -35.09
N VAL A 35 -1.64 -21.31 -34.36
CA VAL A 35 -1.44 -21.28 -32.91
C VAL A 35 -0.21 -20.46 -32.60
N GLU A 36 -0.38 -19.26 -32.08
CA GLU A 36 0.72 -18.39 -31.68
C GLU A 36 1.35 -18.86 -30.36
N LYS A 37 2.71 -18.93 -30.33
CA LYS A 37 3.45 -19.15 -29.10
C LYS A 37 3.29 -17.92 -28.20
N VAL A 38 2.78 -18.09 -26.98
CA VAL A 38 2.52 -17.01 -26.01
C VAL A 38 3.63 -16.97 -24.97
N GLU A 39 4.03 -15.78 -24.55
CA GLU A 39 4.92 -15.59 -23.40
C GLU A 39 4.10 -15.77 -22.11
N VAL A 40 4.49 -16.69 -21.27
CA VAL A 40 3.86 -16.98 -19.97
C VAL A 40 4.66 -16.31 -18.88
N THR A 41 4.00 -15.61 -17.96
CA THR A 41 4.68 -14.98 -16.81
C THR A 41 5.52 -15.99 -16.03
N GLY A 42 6.80 -15.68 -15.81
CA GLY A 42 7.77 -16.58 -15.18
C GLY A 42 8.77 -17.26 -16.13
N SER A 43 8.70 -17.00 -17.44
CA SER A 43 9.69 -17.44 -18.43
C SER A 43 9.77 -16.46 -19.59
N ASN A 44 10.96 -16.30 -20.18
CA ASN A 44 11.19 -15.54 -21.42
C ASN A 44 11.16 -16.43 -22.67
N ILE A 45 10.96 -17.74 -22.51
CA ILE A 45 10.81 -18.68 -23.61
C ILE A 45 9.33 -18.80 -23.96
N LYS A 46 8.97 -18.44 -25.21
CA LYS A 46 7.59 -18.54 -25.71
C LYS A 46 7.14 -19.99 -25.81
N ARG A 47 5.95 -20.29 -25.30
CA ARG A 47 5.36 -21.63 -25.31
C ARG A 47 4.01 -21.66 -26.03
N ILE A 48 3.64 -22.80 -26.53
CA ILE A 48 2.26 -23.14 -26.84
C ILE A 48 1.62 -23.53 -25.50
N GLU A 49 0.39 -23.08 -25.23
CA GLU A 49 -0.32 -23.22 -23.96
C GLU A 49 -0.06 -24.55 -23.23
N GLY A 50 0.26 -24.48 -21.95
CA GLY A 50 0.47 -25.62 -21.07
C GLY A 50 0.97 -25.19 -19.68
N GLU A 51 0.75 -26.03 -18.67
CA GLU A 51 1.25 -25.87 -17.32
C GLU A 51 2.80 -25.83 -17.32
N SER A 52 3.36 -24.77 -16.74
CA SER A 52 4.81 -24.63 -16.57
C SER A 52 5.29 -25.24 -15.25
N ALA A 53 6.61 -25.31 -15.04
CA ALA A 53 7.17 -25.64 -13.72
C ALA A 53 6.81 -24.62 -12.64
N ASN A 54 6.41 -23.42 -13.03
CA ASN A 54 6.06 -22.33 -12.12
C ASN A 54 4.55 -22.27 -11.89
N PRO A 55 4.05 -22.16 -10.63
CA PRO A 55 2.64 -21.98 -10.35
C PRO A 55 2.19 -20.53 -10.69
N VAL A 56 1.36 -20.38 -11.71
CA VAL A 56 0.81 -19.08 -12.14
C VAL A 56 -0.71 -19.08 -12.02
N GLN A 57 -1.25 -18.22 -11.19
CA GLN A 57 -2.69 -17.95 -11.10
C GLN A 57 -3.06 -16.84 -12.08
N VAL A 58 -4.02 -17.09 -12.95
CA VAL A 58 -4.52 -16.11 -13.92
C VAL A 58 -5.90 -15.62 -13.51
N ILE A 59 -6.05 -14.31 -13.40
CA ILE A 59 -7.32 -13.62 -13.20
C ILE A 59 -7.72 -13.00 -14.54
N THR A 60 -8.72 -13.57 -15.16
CA THR A 60 -9.18 -13.17 -16.51
C THR A 60 -10.04 -11.91 -16.45
N ARG A 61 -10.18 -11.23 -17.60
CA ARG A 61 -11.09 -10.09 -17.75
C ARG A 61 -12.53 -10.43 -17.32
N ALA A 62 -13.02 -11.61 -17.70
CA ALA A 62 -14.36 -12.06 -17.34
C ALA A 62 -14.54 -12.21 -15.80
N GLU A 63 -13.53 -12.70 -15.10
CA GLU A 63 -13.54 -12.79 -13.64
C GLU A 63 -13.49 -11.42 -12.96
N ILE A 64 -12.66 -10.50 -13.47
CA ILE A 64 -12.61 -9.11 -13.00
C ILE A 64 -14.00 -8.47 -13.16
N GLU A 65 -14.64 -8.61 -14.31
CA GLU A 65 -15.97 -8.09 -14.56
C GLU A 65 -17.05 -8.70 -13.66
N ARG A 66 -17.03 -10.02 -13.45
CA ARG A 66 -17.97 -10.71 -12.54
C ARG A 66 -17.84 -10.29 -11.10
N SER A 67 -16.62 -10.06 -10.67
CA SER A 67 -16.31 -9.70 -9.28
C SER A 67 -16.87 -8.34 -8.85
N GLY A 68 -17.20 -7.47 -9.83
CA GLY A 68 -17.74 -6.13 -9.57
C GLY A 68 -16.76 -5.18 -8.87
N VAL A 69 -15.43 -5.45 -8.93
CA VAL A 69 -14.39 -4.57 -8.38
C VAL A 69 -14.22 -3.32 -9.24
N ALA A 70 -13.84 -2.22 -8.60
CA ALA A 70 -13.62 -0.94 -9.25
C ALA A 70 -12.13 -0.70 -9.60
N THR A 71 -11.20 -1.39 -8.93
CA THR A 71 -9.76 -1.18 -9.09
C THR A 71 -8.99 -2.49 -9.23
N VAL A 72 -7.76 -2.42 -9.79
CA VAL A 72 -6.83 -3.57 -9.85
C VAL A 72 -6.46 -4.03 -8.44
N ASN A 73 -6.30 -3.10 -7.50
CA ASN A 73 -6.00 -3.42 -6.11
C ASN A 73 -7.11 -4.28 -5.48
N GLU A 74 -8.37 -3.89 -5.61
CA GLU A 74 -9.49 -4.69 -5.10
C GLU A 74 -9.53 -6.11 -5.68
N ALA A 75 -9.21 -6.28 -6.98
CA ALA A 75 -9.12 -7.60 -7.60
C ALA A 75 -8.02 -8.45 -6.94
N LEU A 76 -6.85 -7.87 -6.72
CA LEU A 76 -5.70 -8.54 -6.12
C LEU A 76 -5.87 -8.85 -4.62
N GLN A 77 -6.65 -8.05 -3.89
CA GLN A 77 -6.94 -8.34 -2.48
C GLN A 77 -7.80 -9.60 -2.27
N ARG A 78 -8.48 -10.08 -3.33
CA ARG A 78 -9.34 -11.27 -3.29
C ARG A 78 -8.61 -12.58 -3.57
N ILE A 79 -7.33 -12.54 -3.98
CA ILE A 79 -6.56 -13.77 -4.22
C ILE A 79 -6.15 -14.46 -2.91
N THR A 80 -5.99 -15.77 -2.95
CA THR A 80 -5.64 -16.55 -1.77
C THR A 80 -4.27 -16.24 -1.19
N GLY A 81 -3.30 -15.87 -2.03
CA GLY A 81 -1.95 -15.52 -1.61
C GLY A 81 -1.79 -14.11 -1.01
N ALA A 82 -2.85 -13.28 -0.96
CA ALA A 82 -2.75 -11.94 -0.38
C ALA A 82 -2.55 -12.01 1.15
N GLY A 83 -1.47 -11.46 1.67
CA GLY A 83 -1.10 -11.46 3.10
C GLY A 83 -1.38 -10.13 3.80
N GLY A 84 -2.42 -9.42 3.40
CA GLY A 84 -2.78 -8.10 3.91
C GLY A 84 -2.85 -7.05 2.80
N ALA A 85 -3.65 -6.01 3.04
CA ALA A 85 -3.88 -4.95 2.08
C ALA A 85 -2.99 -3.73 2.37
N ALA A 86 -2.47 -3.09 1.30
CA ALA A 86 -2.14 -1.67 1.32
C ALA A 86 -3.10 -1.00 0.36
N ASP A 87 -4.09 -0.32 0.88
CA ASP A 87 -5.08 0.40 0.11
C ASP A 87 -5.56 1.65 0.85
N ASP A 88 -6.53 2.35 0.29
CA ASP A 88 -7.08 3.59 0.83
C ASP A 88 -7.55 3.48 2.30
N ARG A 89 -7.83 2.27 2.82
CA ARG A 89 -8.24 2.04 4.23
C ARG A 89 -7.08 2.15 5.21
N ILE A 90 -5.85 1.86 4.76
CA ILE A 90 -4.66 1.76 5.61
C ILE A 90 -3.65 2.85 5.28
N THR A 91 -3.50 3.20 3.99
CA THR A 91 -2.45 4.12 3.52
C THR A 91 -2.78 5.59 3.74
N ASN A 92 -3.95 5.90 4.27
CA ASN A 92 -4.52 7.24 4.34
C ASN A 92 -3.65 8.28 5.08
N GLY A 93 -2.81 7.85 6.01
CA GLY A 93 -1.97 8.75 6.81
C GLY A 93 -0.51 8.86 6.36
N PHE A 94 -0.02 7.96 5.49
CA PHE A 94 1.42 7.92 5.15
C PHE A 94 1.71 7.72 3.66
N ALA A 95 0.80 7.14 2.91
CA ALA A 95 0.87 6.97 1.46
C ALA A 95 -0.51 7.20 0.82
N PRO A 96 -1.09 8.40 0.97
CA PRO A 96 -2.46 8.67 0.59
C PRO A 96 -2.72 8.35 -0.89
N GLY A 97 -3.81 7.62 -1.16
CA GLY A 97 -4.20 7.20 -2.51
C GLY A 97 -3.37 6.06 -3.10
N GLY A 98 -2.32 5.61 -2.40
CA GLY A 98 -1.48 4.49 -2.84
C GLY A 98 -2.09 3.12 -2.53
N GLY A 99 -1.76 2.13 -3.34
CA GLY A 99 -2.17 0.75 -3.13
C GLY A 99 -1.15 -0.26 -3.64
N SER A 100 -0.98 -1.38 -2.92
CA SER A 100 -0.05 -2.44 -3.29
C SER A 100 -0.51 -3.80 -2.79
N LEU A 101 0.16 -4.85 -3.22
CA LEU A 101 -0.11 -6.22 -2.79
C LEU A 101 1.05 -6.76 -1.95
N ASN A 102 0.72 -7.38 -0.84
CA ASN A 102 1.64 -8.14 -0.01
C ASN A 102 1.37 -9.64 -0.20
N LEU A 103 2.15 -10.31 -1.04
CA LEU A 103 2.03 -11.75 -1.21
C LEU A 103 2.61 -12.50 -0.02
N ARG A 104 1.85 -13.46 0.52
CA ARG A 104 2.24 -14.36 1.62
C ARG A 104 2.68 -13.63 2.91
N GLY A 105 2.32 -12.36 3.08
CA GLY A 105 2.70 -11.57 4.25
C GLY A 105 4.16 -11.11 4.30
N LEU A 106 4.93 -11.27 3.21
CA LEU A 106 6.37 -11.00 3.18
C LEU A 106 6.75 -9.53 2.96
N GLY A 107 5.78 -8.63 2.97
CA GLY A 107 5.97 -7.20 2.75
C GLY A 107 5.68 -6.75 1.32
N PHE A 108 5.22 -5.49 1.18
CA PHE A 108 4.84 -4.91 -0.13
C PHE A 108 6.03 -4.76 -1.09
N ASN A 109 7.23 -4.64 -0.56
CA ASN A 109 8.50 -4.54 -1.29
C ASN A 109 9.11 -5.91 -1.67
N SER A 110 8.44 -7.00 -1.31
CA SER A 110 8.84 -8.37 -1.65
C SER A 110 7.98 -8.98 -2.76
N THR A 111 6.98 -8.21 -3.24
CA THR A 111 6.10 -8.57 -4.36
C THR A 111 6.39 -7.65 -5.52
N LEU A 112 6.91 -8.20 -6.62
CA LEU A 112 7.20 -7.41 -7.81
C LEU A 112 5.92 -7.16 -8.63
N ILE A 113 5.64 -5.89 -8.94
CA ILE A 113 4.53 -5.49 -9.80
C ILE A 113 5.06 -5.09 -11.18
N LEU A 114 4.47 -5.67 -12.22
CA LEU A 114 4.79 -5.41 -13.61
C LEU A 114 3.55 -5.00 -14.41
N VAL A 115 3.74 -4.21 -15.45
CA VAL A 115 2.75 -3.92 -16.48
C VAL A 115 3.34 -4.32 -17.83
N ASN A 116 2.70 -5.28 -18.50
CA ASN A 116 3.21 -5.88 -19.75
C ASN A 116 4.68 -6.35 -19.61
N GLY A 117 5.03 -6.99 -18.49
CA GLY A 117 6.37 -7.49 -18.20
C GLY A 117 7.41 -6.45 -17.76
N ARG A 118 7.07 -5.16 -17.66
CA ARG A 118 7.99 -4.07 -17.31
C ARG A 118 7.63 -3.44 -15.96
N ARG A 119 8.64 -3.04 -15.20
CA ARG A 119 8.51 -2.46 -13.85
C ARG A 119 7.79 -1.12 -13.85
N LEU A 120 7.13 -0.82 -12.73
CA LEU A 120 6.62 0.50 -12.39
C LEU A 120 7.62 1.27 -11.52
N PRO A 121 7.59 2.61 -11.50
CA PRO A 121 8.32 3.40 -10.51
C PRO A 121 7.80 3.12 -9.09
N THR A 122 8.66 3.32 -8.10
CA THR A 122 8.27 3.26 -6.69
C THR A 122 7.32 4.42 -6.36
N TYR A 123 6.34 4.20 -5.49
CA TYR A 123 5.51 5.28 -4.91
C TYR A 123 6.43 6.31 -4.25
N PRO A 124 6.30 7.62 -4.54
CA PRO A 124 7.34 8.60 -4.21
C PRO A 124 7.39 9.03 -2.74
N PHE A 125 6.47 8.64 -1.88
CA PHE A 125 6.55 8.90 -0.45
C PHE A 125 7.07 7.70 0.31
N ALA A 126 7.98 7.93 1.25
CA ALA A 126 8.44 6.93 2.19
C ALA A 126 7.31 6.55 3.17
N GLN A 127 7.21 5.28 3.49
CA GLN A 127 6.35 4.81 4.57
C GLN A 127 6.87 5.35 5.91
N GLN A 128 6.02 5.99 6.72
CA GLN A 128 6.44 6.68 7.94
C GLN A 128 6.60 5.78 9.18
N PHE A 129 5.99 4.57 9.16
CA PHE A 129 6.05 3.66 10.30
C PHE A 129 7.07 2.54 10.08
N GLY A 130 8.06 2.44 10.97
CA GLY A 130 9.16 1.49 10.88
C GLY A 130 10.32 1.98 10.02
N THR A 131 11.00 1.05 9.32
CA THR A 131 12.01 1.41 8.33
C THR A 131 11.34 2.03 7.11
N PRO A 132 11.90 3.14 6.55
CA PRO A 132 11.30 3.79 5.39
C PRO A 132 11.40 2.88 4.16
N GLN A 133 10.29 2.25 3.81
CA GLN A 133 10.20 1.31 2.68
C GLN A 133 9.44 1.92 1.50
N GLY A 134 9.85 1.56 0.29
CA GLY A 134 9.13 1.90 -0.94
C GLY A 134 8.23 0.73 -1.40
N PHE A 135 7.19 1.02 -2.15
CA PHE A 135 6.33 0.05 -2.82
C PHE A 135 5.91 0.55 -4.20
N ASN A 136 5.40 -0.34 -5.06
CA ASN A 136 4.84 0.05 -6.36
C ASN A 136 3.33 0.25 -6.24
N ASP A 137 2.83 1.39 -6.71
CA ASP A 137 1.41 1.74 -6.65
C ASP A 137 0.62 1.14 -7.81
N ILE A 138 -0.27 0.20 -7.50
CA ILE A 138 -1.16 -0.45 -8.47
C ILE A 138 -2.46 0.33 -8.73
N ASN A 139 -2.78 1.35 -7.94
CA ASN A 139 -3.93 2.22 -8.16
C ASN A 139 -3.79 3.10 -9.41
N ASN A 140 -2.57 3.23 -9.94
CA ASN A 140 -2.27 3.94 -11.18
C ASN A 140 -2.53 3.11 -12.46
N ILE A 141 -3.03 1.87 -12.34
CA ILE A 141 -3.36 1.02 -13.49
C ILE A 141 -4.88 1.07 -13.74
N PRO A 142 -5.34 1.61 -14.88
CA PRO A 142 -6.77 1.67 -15.19
C PRO A 142 -7.34 0.26 -15.39
N LEU A 143 -8.34 -0.13 -14.60
CA LEU A 143 -8.94 -1.46 -14.69
C LEU A 143 -9.56 -1.73 -16.07
N ALA A 144 -10.08 -0.70 -16.75
CA ALA A 144 -10.64 -0.81 -18.10
C ALA A 144 -9.61 -1.23 -19.16
N ALA A 145 -8.33 -0.88 -18.96
CA ALA A 145 -7.24 -1.26 -19.84
C ALA A 145 -6.71 -2.70 -19.61
N VAL A 146 -7.09 -3.35 -18.50
CA VAL A 146 -6.57 -4.67 -18.13
C VAL A 146 -7.25 -5.78 -18.92
N GLU A 147 -6.46 -6.66 -19.54
CA GLU A 147 -6.90 -7.89 -20.18
C GLU A 147 -6.93 -9.07 -19.21
N ARG A 148 -5.86 -9.24 -18.43
CA ARG A 148 -5.75 -10.23 -17.36
C ARG A 148 -4.66 -9.82 -16.37
N ILE A 149 -4.64 -10.51 -15.22
CA ILE A 149 -3.59 -10.37 -14.22
C ILE A 149 -3.00 -11.74 -13.96
N ASP A 150 -1.70 -11.88 -14.20
CA ASP A 150 -0.95 -13.11 -13.94
C ASP A 150 -0.24 -12.96 -12.57
N VAL A 151 -0.48 -13.88 -11.65
CA VAL A 151 0.13 -13.91 -10.32
C VAL A 151 1.01 -15.15 -10.22
N LEU A 152 2.33 -14.96 -10.31
CA LEU A 152 3.33 -15.99 -10.12
C LEU A 152 3.65 -16.11 -8.64
N LYS A 153 3.31 -17.23 -8.02
CA LYS A 153 3.47 -17.51 -6.58
C LYS A 153 4.79 -18.26 -6.28
N ASP A 154 5.91 -17.81 -6.84
CA ASP A 154 7.22 -18.41 -6.68
C ASP A 154 8.34 -17.38 -6.74
N GLY A 155 9.52 -17.68 -6.18
CA GLY A 155 10.70 -16.86 -6.33
C GLY A 155 11.10 -16.69 -7.79
N ALA A 156 11.21 -15.45 -8.28
CA ALA A 156 11.39 -15.16 -9.71
C ALA A 156 12.50 -14.14 -10.01
N SER A 157 13.43 -13.93 -9.09
CA SER A 157 14.54 -12.99 -9.31
C SER A 157 15.48 -13.42 -10.43
N ALA A 158 15.55 -14.72 -10.76
CA ALA A 158 16.31 -15.22 -11.92
C ALA A 158 15.77 -14.73 -13.27
N ILE A 159 14.50 -14.32 -13.33
CA ILE A 159 13.85 -13.80 -14.53
C ILE A 159 13.72 -12.27 -14.46
N TYR A 160 13.21 -11.75 -13.35
CA TYR A 160 12.78 -10.35 -13.22
C TYR A 160 13.68 -9.48 -12.33
N GLY A 161 14.73 -10.06 -11.68
CA GLY A 161 15.64 -9.34 -10.78
C GLY A 161 15.04 -9.11 -9.38
N ALA A 162 15.46 -8.03 -8.72
CA ALA A 162 15.08 -7.70 -7.35
C ALA A 162 13.56 -7.72 -7.10
N ASP A 163 13.20 -7.87 -5.82
CA ASP A 163 11.83 -7.70 -5.28
C ASP A 163 10.86 -8.83 -5.65
N ALA A 164 11.23 -9.74 -6.55
CA ALA A 164 10.48 -10.95 -6.91
C ALA A 164 10.75 -12.09 -5.90
N VAL A 165 10.60 -11.82 -4.60
CA VAL A 165 10.87 -12.75 -3.49
C VAL A 165 9.63 -13.58 -3.15
N ALA A 166 8.52 -12.94 -2.86
CA ALA A 166 7.24 -13.59 -2.57
C ALA A 166 6.51 -14.04 -3.84
N GLY A 167 6.79 -13.35 -4.96
CA GLY A 167 6.19 -13.60 -6.25
C GLY A 167 6.18 -12.38 -7.15
N VAL A 168 5.48 -12.52 -8.28
CA VAL A 168 5.32 -11.46 -9.29
C VAL A 168 3.85 -11.30 -9.66
N VAL A 169 3.39 -10.07 -9.73
CA VAL A 169 2.09 -9.71 -10.31
C VAL A 169 2.36 -9.01 -11.64
N ASN A 170 1.94 -9.60 -12.74
CA ASN A 170 2.08 -9.01 -14.05
C ASN A 170 0.69 -8.64 -14.62
N VAL A 171 0.42 -7.35 -14.66
CA VAL A 171 -0.83 -6.82 -15.21
C VAL A 171 -0.68 -6.70 -16.72
N ILE A 172 -1.37 -7.55 -17.44
CA ILE A 172 -1.37 -7.55 -18.91
C ILE A 172 -2.48 -6.64 -19.39
N LEU A 173 -2.10 -5.59 -20.10
CA LEU A 173 -3.03 -4.65 -20.72
C LEU A 173 -3.52 -5.18 -22.07
N ARG A 174 -4.70 -4.73 -22.50
CA ARG A 174 -5.25 -5.01 -23.80
C ARG A 174 -4.26 -4.58 -24.90
N GLN A 175 -3.93 -5.47 -25.79
CA GLN A 175 -2.89 -5.24 -26.81
C GLN A 175 -3.42 -5.17 -28.22
N ASP A 176 -4.52 -5.84 -28.49
CA ASP A 176 -5.16 -5.93 -29.80
C ASP A 176 -6.67 -5.87 -29.60
N TYR A 177 -7.31 -4.90 -30.21
CA TYR A 177 -8.75 -4.70 -30.11
C TYR A 177 -9.29 -4.14 -31.41
N LYS A 178 -10.46 -4.60 -31.82
CA LYS A 178 -11.17 -4.11 -33.03
C LYS A 178 -12.61 -3.79 -32.67
N GLY A 179 -13.08 -2.61 -33.09
CA GLY A 179 -14.42 -2.10 -32.79
C GLY A 179 -14.38 -1.08 -31.65
N VAL A 180 -15.54 -0.69 -31.18
CA VAL A 180 -15.71 0.28 -30.09
C VAL A 180 -16.57 -0.33 -28.99
N GLU A 181 -16.10 -0.22 -27.75
CA GLU A 181 -16.77 -0.66 -26.53
C GLU A 181 -16.94 0.53 -25.59
N VAL A 182 -18.17 0.76 -25.13
CA VAL A 182 -18.50 1.81 -24.16
C VAL A 182 -19.14 1.14 -22.95
N SER A 183 -18.67 1.47 -21.76
CA SER A 183 -19.22 0.95 -20.51
C SER A 183 -19.51 2.07 -19.52
N ALA A 184 -20.62 1.92 -18.78
CA ALA A 184 -20.95 2.76 -17.64
C ALA A 184 -21.43 1.90 -16.47
N GLY A 185 -21.15 2.33 -15.25
CA GLY A 185 -21.55 1.64 -14.03
C GLY A 185 -21.83 2.62 -12.90
N TYR A 186 -22.70 2.20 -12.00
CA TYR A 186 -23.05 2.88 -10.77
C TYR A 186 -23.09 1.88 -9.62
N GLY A 187 -22.66 2.31 -8.44
CA GLY A 187 -22.75 1.52 -7.22
C GLY A 187 -22.97 2.38 -5.99
N GLN A 188 -23.55 1.78 -4.95
CA GLN A 188 -23.67 2.40 -3.63
C GLN A 188 -23.83 1.35 -2.53
N SER A 189 -23.44 1.70 -1.30
CA SER A 189 -23.68 0.82 -0.17
C SER A 189 -25.15 0.71 0.20
N SER A 190 -25.53 -0.30 0.97
CA SER A 190 -26.88 -0.43 1.53
C SER A 190 -27.28 0.70 2.50
N ARG A 191 -26.31 1.56 2.84
CA ARG A 191 -26.48 2.73 3.72
C ARG A 191 -26.53 4.04 2.91
N SER A 192 -26.63 3.94 1.57
CA SER A 192 -26.75 5.06 0.63
C SER A 192 -25.54 6.00 0.64
N ASP A 193 -24.35 5.49 1.01
CA ASP A 193 -23.06 6.19 0.97
C ASP A 193 -22.05 5.49 0.05
N GLY A 194 -20.85 6.02 -0.08
CA GLY A 194 -19.77 5.46 -0.90
C GLY A 194 -20.18 5.32 -2.36
N GLN A 195 -21.00 6.21 -2.89
CA GLN A 195 -21.48 6.16 -4.27
C GLN A 195 -20.30 6.11 -5.23
N THR A 196 -20.36 5.17 -6.19
CA THR A 196 -19.34 5.02 -7.22
C THR A 196 -19.94 5.22 -8.59
N VAL A 197 -19.21 5.91 -9.45
CA VAL A 197 -19.54 6.06 -10.88
C VAL A 197 -18.33 5.62 -11.69
N ASN A 198 -18.53 4.73 -12.66
CA ASN A 198 -17.49 4.28 -13.55
C ASN A 198 -17.95 4.49 -14.99
N ALA A 199 -17.05 5.00 -15.84
CA ALA A 199 -17.28 5.12 -17.28
C ALA A 199 -16.00 4.78 -18.04
N SER A 200 -16.12 4.05 -19.16
CA SER A 200 -14.97 3.79 -20.01
C SER A 200 -15.36 3.68 -21.46
N VAL A 201 -14.42 4.03 -22.33
CA VAL A 201 -14.48 3.78 -23.76
C VAL A 201 -13.20 3.10 -24.21
N THR A 202 -13.33 2.08 -25.04
CA THR A 202 -12.20 1.41 -25.70
C THR A 202 -12.51 1.33 -27.19
N ALA A 203 -11.60 1.82 -28.02
CA ALA A 203 -11.72 1.79 -29.47
C ALA A 203 -10.46 1.18 -30.08
N GLY A 204 -10.64 0.29 -31.05
CA GLY A 204 -9.55 -0.35 -31.76
C GLY A 204 -9.77 -0.33 -33.27
N PHE A 205 -8.73 -0.02 -34.02
CA PHE A 205 -8.74 0.16 -35.45
C PHE A 205 -7.61 -0.61 -36.11
N GLY A 206 -7.90 -1.18 -37.31
CA GLY A 206 -6.93 -1.96 -38.06
C GLY A 206 -6.71 -3.37 -37.52
N SER A 207 -6.02 -4.18 -38.31
CA SER A 207 -5.57 -5.52 -37.99
C SER A 207 -4.14 -5.71 -38.49
N LEU A 208 -3.24 -6.23 -37.68
CA LEU A 208 -1.84 -6.49 -38.10
C LEU A 208 -1.79 -7.40 -39.32
N ALA A 209 -2.71 -8.36 -39.44
CA ALA A 209 -2.74 -9.33 -40.53
C ALA A 209 -3.18 -8.72 -41.88
N SER A 210 -4.23 -7.86 -41.86
CA SER A 210 -4.78 -7.29 -43.13
C SER A 210 -4.27 -5.88 -43.40
N ASP A 211 -4.12 -5.05 -42.36
CA ASP A 211 -3.89 -3.60 -42.53
C ASP A 211 -2.47 -3.20 -42.13
N ARG A 212 -1.66 -4.14 -41.64
CA ARG A 212 -0.28 -3.95 -41.17
C ARG A 212 -0.19 -3.06 -39.92
N PHE A 213 -1.30 -2.64 -39.35
CA PHE A 213 -1.33 -1.90 -38.10
C PHE A 213 -2.55 -2.27 -37.25
N ASN A 214 -2.44 -2.05 -35.95
CA ASN A 214 -3.56 -1.97 -35.01
C ASN A 214 -3.30 -0.83 -34.05
N ILE A 215 -4.31 0.01 -33.84
CA ILE A 215 -4.27 1.09 -32.85
C ILE A 215 -5.43 0.90 -31.90
N LEU A 216 -5.10 0.79 -30.62
CA LEU A 216 -6.03 0.73 -29.50
C LEU A 216 -5.96 2.04 -28.72
N VAL A 217 -7.10 2.63 -28.41
CA VAL A 217 -7.24 3.76 -27.49
C VAL A 217 -8.30 3.43 -26.45
N GLY A 218 -7.99 3.59 -25.19
CA GLY A 218 -8.89 3.44 -24.04
C GLY A 218 -8.87 4.68 -23.17
N ALA A 219 -10.04 5.09 -22.70
CA ALA A 219 -10.17 6.12 -21.67
C ALA A 219 -11.14 5.62 -20.59
N ASN A 220 -10.87 5.96 -19.34
CA ASN A 220 -11.74 5.63 -18.21
C ASN A 220 -11.82 6.77 -17.20
N TYR A 221 -12.93 6.79 -16.51
CA TYR A 221 -13.19 7.63 -15.36
C TYR A 221 -13.84 6.79 -14.26
N SER A 222 -13.41 6.98 -13.01
CA SER A 222 -14.00 6.35 -11.83
C SER A 222 -14.03 7.37 -10.69
N ALA A 223 -15.17 7.54 -10.05
CA ALA A 223 -15.31 8.38 -8.87
C ALA A 223 -15.96 7.60 -7.74
N ARG A 224 -15.53 7.84 -6.51
CA ARG A 224 -16.10 7.28 -5.29
C ARG A 224 -16.24 8.36 -4.24
N ASP A 225 -17.42 8.46 -3.62
CA ASP A 225 -17.65 9.30 -2.45
C ASP A 225 -17.04 8.67 -1.21
N ALA A 226 -16.67 9.50 -0.23
CA ALA A 226 -16.15 9.03 1.04
C ALA A 226 -17.20 8.20 1.81
N ILE A 227 -16.70 7.28 2.66
CA ILE A 227 -17.49 6.58 3.67
C ILE A 227 -16.98 7.01 5.04
N ALA A 228 -17.86 7.53 5.90
CA ALA A 228 -17.49 7.92 7.25
C ALA A 228 -17.49 6.70 8.21
N SER A 229 -16.57 6.69 9.16
CA SER A 229 -16.45 5.59 10.13
C SER A 229 -17.69 5.47 11.04
N ILE A 230 -18.35 6.60 11.34
CA ILE A 230 -19.57 6.65 12.15
C ILE A 230 -20.75 5.91 11.50
N ASP A 231 -20.77 5.81 10.18
CA ASP A 231 -21.85 5.16 9.42
C ASP A 231 -21.75 3.62 9.44
N ARG A 232 -20.76 3.08 10.13
CA ARG A 232 -20.58 1.63 10.27
C ARG A 232 -20.67 1.18 11.72
N PRO A 233 -21.58 0.25 12.06
CA PRO A 233 -21.78 -0.20 13.45
C PRO A 233 -20.51 -0.80 14.06
N TRP A 234 -19.60 -1.31 13.26
CA TRP A 234 -18.36 -1.94 13.69
C TRP A 234 -17.18 -0.98 13.86
N SER A 235 -17.29 0.28 13.40
CA SER A 235 -16.19 1.28 13.48
C SER A 235 -16.60 2.64 14.01
N ARG A 236 -17.88 2.80 14.43
CA ARG A 236 -18.45 4.10 14.81
C ARG A 236 -17.88 4.73 16.08
N THR A 237 -17.18 3.98 16.90
CA THR A 237 -16.62 4.44 18.17
C THR A 237 -15.39 3.65 18.56
N GLU A 238 -14.46 4.30 19.26
CA GLU A 238 -13.34 3.65 19.94
C GLU A 238 -13.68 3.20 21.36
N ASP A 239 -14.90 3.42 21.82
CA ASP A 239 -15.40 2.78 23.04
C ASP A 239 -15.85 1.36 22.74
N LEU A 240 -14.93 0.42 22.86
CA LEU A 240 -15.13 -0.98 22.48
C LEU A 240 -15.69 -1.84 23.62
N ARG A 241 -16.01 -1.25 24.79
CA ARG A 241 -16.48 -2.01 25.98
C ARG A 241 -17.77 -2.76 25.72
N SER A 242 -18.69 -2.21 24.94
CA SER A 242 -19.95 -2.87 24.56
C SER A 242 -19.75 -4.14 23.72
N ARG A 243 -18.56 -4.32 23.15
CA ARG A 243 -18.16 -5.48 22.34
C ARG A 243 -17.18 -6.41 23.08
N GLY A 244 -16.94 -6.18 24.39
CA GLY A 244 -16.01 -6.95 25.20
C GLY A 244 -14.55 -6.48 25.13
N GLY A 245 -14.28 -5.32 24.51
CA GLY A 245 -12.98 -4.68 24.47
C GLY A 245 -12.80 -3.61 25.55
N THR A 246 -11.88 -2.67 25.28
CA THR A 246 -11.56 -1.55 26.17
C THR A 246 -12.06 -0.21 25.61
N ASP A 247 -12.01 0.83 26.44
CA ASP A 247 -12.22 2.21 26.02
C ASP A 247 -10.92 2.75 25.44
N ARG A 248 -10.81 2.81 24.11
CA ARG A 248 -9.64 3.28 23.36
C ARG A 248 -9.76 4.71 22.86
N ARG A 249 -10.83 5.41 23.26
CA ARG A 249 -11.00 6.83 22.92
C ARG A 249 -9.78 7.63 23.41
N SER A 250 -9.36 8.59 22.60
CA SER A 250 -8.19 9.42 22.87
C SER A 250 -8.32 10.18 24.20
N GLY A 251 -7.23 10.22 24.98
CA GLY A 251 -7.14 11.06 26.19
C GLY A 251 -7.04 12.56 25.89
N TYR A 252 -6.70 12.92 24.64
CA TYR A 252 -6.67 14.32 24.21
C TYR A 252 -8.09 14.79 23.92
N GLY A 253 -8.63 15.66 24.76
CA GLY A 253 -10.01 16.13 24.73
C GLY A 253 -10.22 17.52 24.13
N TYR A 254 -11.49 17.92 24.02
CA TYR A 254 -11.90 19.28 23.71
C TYR A 254 -13.19 19.59 24.53
N PRO A 255 -13.11 20.41 25.56
CA PRO A 255 -11.94 21.08 26.13
C PRO A 255 -10.81 20.13 26.55
N GLY A 256 -9.62 20.71 26.77
CA GLY A 256 -8.43 19.96 27.18
C GLY A 256 -8.45 19.57 28.66
N THR A 257 -7.61 18.60 28.99
CA THR A 257 -7.23 18.27 30.37
C THR A 257 -5.87 18.85 30.64
N ILE A 258 -5.70 19.54 31.76
CA ILE A 258 -4.46 20.11 32.24
C ILE A 258 -3.96 19.23 33.37
N ILE A 259 -2.70 18.81 33.32
CA ILE A 259 -2.11 17.85 34.24
C ILE A 259 -0.90 18.50 34.91
N ASP A 260 -0.91 18.65 36.23
CA ASP A 260 0.23 19.13 37.00
C ASP A 260 1.40 18.14 36.84
N LEU A 261 2.57 18.65 36.43
CA LEU A 261 3.75 17.80 36.15
C LEU A 261 4.45 17.31 37.43
N GLU A 262 4.23 17.96 38.59
CA GLU A 262 4.83 17.54 39.85
C GLU A 262 3.92 16.58 40.63
N THR A 263 2.61 16.89 40.72
CA THR A 263 1.67 16.12 41.52
C THR A 263 0.91 15.05 40.73
N GLY A 264 0.81 15.21 39.40
CA GLY A 264 -0.03 14.39 38.55
C GLY A 264 -1.52 14.71 38.64
N ASP A 265 -1.89 15.76 39.40
CA ASP A 265 -3.27 16.22 39.54
C ASP A 265 -3.82 16.70 38.20
N ARG A 266 -5.14 16.50 38.02
CA ARG A 266 -5.80 16.80 36.76
C ARG A 266 -6.90 17.83 36.95
N TYR A 267 -6.90 18.83 36.09
CA TYR A 267 -7.95 19.79 35.93
C TYR A 267 -8.61 19.65 34.55
N PHE A 268 -9.92 19.63 34.53
CA PHE A 268 -10.74 19.73 33.35
C PHE A 268 -11.91 20.69 33.63
N ASN A 269 -12.59 21.13 32.57
CA ASN A 269 -13.58 22.17 32.65
C ASN A 269 -14.54 21.96 33.84
N ALA A 270 -14.71 23.00 34.66
CA ALA A 270 -15.37 22.98 35.98
C ALA A 270 -16.82 22.48 36.04
N GLY A 271 -17.49 22.26 34.93
CA GLY A 271 -18.81 21.65 34.84
C GLY A 271 -18.84 20.13 34.72
N GLY A 272 -17.71 19.46 34.60
CA GLY A 272 -17.67 18.01 34.36
C GLY A 272 -18.34 17.56 33.04
N ILE A 273 -18.72 18.53 32.21
CA ILE A 273 -19.43 18.32 30.93
C ILE A 273 -18.43 18.55 29.83
N CYS A 274 -18.07 17.49 29.15
CA CYS A 274 -17.32 17.60 27.92
C CYS A 274 -18.19 18.32 26.88
N GLY A 275 -17.61 19.13 25.97
CA GLY A 275 -18.34 19.92 25.00
C GLY A 275 -19.05 19.04 23.94
N PRO A 276 -20.09 19.52 23.27
CA PRO A 276 -20.91 18.73 22.36
C PRO A 276 -20.15 18.24 21.11
N THR A 277 -19.08 18.91 20.72
CA THR A 277 -18.29 18.53 19.56
C THR A 277 -17.28 17.44 19.81
N THR A 278 -16.97 17.16 21.06
CA THR A 278 -16.12 16.05 21.35
C THR A 278 -16.85 14.80 21.41
N GLN A 279 -18.14 14.86 21.24
CA GLN A 279 -18.85 13.70 21.28
C GLN A 279 -18.48 12.86 22.27
N GLN A 280 -18.30 13.40 23.31
CA GLN A 280 -18.49 12.86 24.30
C GLN A 280 -19.65 12.25 24.37
N GLN A 281 -19.89 11.65 23.53
CA GLN A 281 -20.72 10.65 23.50
C GLN A 281 -20.48 9.69 24.56
N GLY A 282 -21.33 9.71 25.43
CA GLY A 282 -21.27 9.01 26.66
C GLY A 282 -20.18 9.60 27.51
N ASN A 283 -20.42 10.63 28.13
CA ASN A 283 -19.86 11.16 29.37
C ASN A 283 -18.85 10.26 30.09
N SER A 284 -17.93 9.61 29.36
CA SER A 284 -16.94 8.84 30.04
C SER A 284 -15.83 9.74 30.44
N ILE A 285 -16.00 10.30 31.56
CA ILE A 285 -14.95 10.86 32.34
C ILE A 285 -14.16 9.68 32.87
N ARG A 286 -13.10 9.32 32.20
CA ARG A 286 -12.11 8.45 32.81
C ARG A 286 -11.24 9.32 33.68
N ALA A 287 -11.37 9.16 35.00
CA ALA A 287 -10.58 9.88 35.96
C ALA A 287 -10.54 11.41 35.77
N GLY A 288 -11.69 12.02 35.43
CA GLY A 288 -11.78 13.47 35.28
C GLY A 288 -11.27 14.07 33.97
N ALA A 289 -11.21 13.35 32.87
CA ALA A 289 -10.78 13.84 31.56
C ALA A 289 -11.84 13.66 30.49
N CYS A 290 -11.99 14.65 29.60
CA CYS A 290 -12.77 14.48 28.37
C CYS A 290 -12.03 13.58 27.39
N ARG A 291 -12.71 12.55 26.90
CA ARG A 291 -12.16 11.64 25.87
C ARG A 291 -12.71 11.97 24.49
N TYR A 292 -11.87 11.91 23.50
CA TYR A 292 -12.23 12.20 22.13
C TYR A 292 -12.43 10.90 21.32
N ASP A 293 -13.60 10.74 20.73
CA ASP A 293 -13.95 9.59 19.90
C ASP A 293 -13.64 9.89 18.43
N ARG A 294 -12.45 9.45 17.96
CA ARG A 294 -11.90 9.80 16.65
C ARG A 294 -12.74 9.33 15.46
N PRO A 295 -13.36 8.12 15.46
CA PRO A 295 -14.14 7.62 14.33
C PRO A 295 -15.35 8.49 13.97
N VAL A 296 -15.86 9.28 14.93
CA VAL A 296 -17.03 10.15 14.68
C VAL A 296 -16.80 11.11 13.53
N LEU A 297 -15.56 11.55 13.32
CA LEU A 297 -15.17 12.53 12.30
C LEU A 297 -14.26 11.94 11.21
N GLY A 298 -13.78 10.73 11.38
CA GLY A 298 -12.83 10.08 10.46
C GLY A 298 -13.52 9.46 9.25
N ALA A 299 -12.88 9.58 8.09
CA ALA A 299 -13.25 8.81 6.90
C ALA A 299 -12.69 7.38 6.99
N LEU A 300 -13.58 6.39 6.89
CA LEU A 300 -13.24 4.99 6.75
C LEU A 300 -12.63 4.70 5.37
N LEU A 301 -13.21 5.30 4.33
CA LEU A 301 -12.67 5.35 2.98
C LEU A 301 -12.64 6.79 2.50
N PRO A 302 -11.55 7.26 1.88
CA PRO A 302 -11.47 8.58 1.31
C PRO A 302 -12.33 8.73 0.06
N GLU A 303 -12.67 9.96 -0.28
CA GLU A 303 -13.15 10.32 -1.60
C GLU A 303 -12.04 10.12 -2.63
N SER A 304 -12.37 9.62 -3.82
CA SER A 304 -11.39 9.47 -4.90
C SER A 304 -12.00 9.69 -6.27
N ASP A 305 -11.25 10.40 -7.15
CA ASP A 305 -11.54 10.57 -8.57
C ASP A 305 -10.34 10.06 -9.36
N LYS A 306 -10.57 9.10 -10.25
CA LYS A 306 -9.52 8.47 -11.06
C LYS A 306 -9.87 8.62 -12.54
N MET A 307 -8.94 9.10 -13.34
CA MET A 307 -9.04 9.13 -14.78
C MET A 307 -7.79 8.54 -15.41
N GLY A 308 -7.97 7.86 -16.54
CA GLY A 308 -6.86 7.25 -17.25
C GLY A 308 -7.09 7.24 -18.75
N ILE A 309 -6.01 7.33 -19.50
CA ILE A 309 -5.95 7.14 -20.95
C ILE A 309 -4.86 6.12 -21.22
N TYR A 310 -5.21 5.10 -21.97
CA TYR A 310 -4.27 4.08 -22.45
C TYR A 310 -4.35 4.00 -23.97
N THR A 311 -3.19 4.00 -24.62
CA THR A 311 -3.07 3.84 -26.07
C THR A 311 -1.97 2.85 -26.39
N ARG A 312 -2.24 1.95 -27.32
CA ARG A 312 -1.23 1.06 -27.90
C ARG A 312 -1.34 1.08 -29.42
N GLY A 313 -0.19 1.30 -30.07
CA GLY A 313 -0.04 1.13 -31.51
C GLY A 313 0.86 -0.05 -31.81
N ASN A 314 0.47 -0.88 -32.76
CA ASN A 314 1.32 -1.93 -33.33
C ASN A 314 1.39 -1.71 -34.84
N PHE A 315 2.58 -1.82 -35.44
CA PHE A 315 2.80 -1.61 -36.88
C PHE A 315 3.76 -2.68 -37.43
N ALA A 316 3.33 -3.46 -38.39
CA ALA A 316 4.17 -4.43 -39.09
C ALA A 316 5.15 -3.70 -40.04
N VAL A 317 6.38 -3.49 -39.59
CA VAL A 317 7.46 -2.88 -40.37
C VAL A 317 7.81 -3.77 -41.55
N THR A 318 7.96 -5.06 -41.26
CA THR A 318 8.08 -6.16 -42.23
C THR A 318 7.11 -7.27 -41.81
N PRO A 319 6.94 -8.35 -42.61
CA PRO A 319 6.14 -9.50 -42.18
C PRO A 319 6.64 -10.13 -40.86
N ASP A 320 7.93 -10.02 -40.56
CA ASP A 320 8.56 -10.65 -39.41
C ASP A 320 8.89 -9.67 -38.29
N ILE A 321 8.74 -8.36 -38.49
CA ILE A 321 9.10 -7.31 -37.51
C ILE A 321 7.92 -6.37 -37.27
N THR A 322 7.54 -6.24 -36.03
CA THR A 322 6.49 -5.32 -35.54
C THR A 322 7.10 -4.25 -34.65
N ALA A 323 6.83 -2.99 -34.95
CA ALA A 323 7.03 -1.88 -34.05
C ALA A 323 5.81 -1.74 -33.14
N PHE A 324 6.03 -1.39 -31.89
CA PHE A 324 4.92 -1.09 -30.96
C PHE A 324 5.23 0.13 -30.10
N ALA A 325 4.19 0.85 -29.76
CA ALA A 325 4.26 1.97 -28.81
C ALA A 325 3.11 1.85 -27.81
N GLU A 326 3.37 2.15 -26.53
CA GLU A 326 2.39 2.22 -25.46
C GLU A 326 2.47 3.58 -24.75
N VAL A 327 1.31 4.16 -24.48
CA VAL A 327 1.18 5.39 -23.70
C VAL A 327 0.12 5.17 -22.65
N LEU A 328 0.44 5.48 -21.40
CA LEU A 328 -0.50 5.47 -20.29
C LEU A 328 -0.37 6.78 -19.52
N PHE A 329 -1.49 7.48 -19.36
CA PHE A 329 -1.63 8.61 -18.46
C PHE A 329 -2.72 8.30 -17.45
N THR A 330 -2.44 8.51 -16.16
CA THR A 330 -3.46 8.45 -15.12
C THR A 330 -3.34 9.63 -14.18
N ARG A 331 -4.49 10.12 -13.74
CA ARG A 331 -4.62 11.10 -12.65
C ARG A 331 -5.56 10.56 -11.60
N ASN A 332 -5.07 10.45 -10.38
CA ASN A 332 -5.84 10.06 -9.21
C ASN A 332 -5.89 11.25 -8.25
N LYS A 333 -7.10 11.73 -7.95
CA LYS A 333 -7.33 12.67 -6.87
C LYS A 333 -7.94 11.94 -5.70
N PHE A 334 -7.52 12.28 -4.50
CA PHE A 334 -8.05 11.72 -3.26
C PHE A 334 -8.22 12.82 -2.23
N ARG A 335 -9.25 12.68 -1.39
CA ARG A 335 -9.46 13.54 -0.24
C ARG A 335 -9.88 12.69 0.95
N SER A 336 -9.09 12.74 2.00
CA SER A 336 -9.40 12.11 3.28
C SER A 336 -9.78 13.15 4.32
N THR A 337 -10.55 12.72 5.32
CA THR A 337 -10.88 13.53 6.50
C THR A 337 -10.54 12.71 7.72
N GLY A 338 -9.80 13.31 8.65
CA GLY A 338 -9.43 12.73 9.93
C GLY A 338 -9.98 13.53 11.08
N TRP A 339 -9.38 13.38 12.22
CA TRP A 339 -9.70 14.12 13.46
C TRP A 339 -8.73 15.29 13.67
N PRO A 340 -9.06 16.28 14.51
CA PRO A 340 -8.20 17.43 14.79
C PRO A 340 -6.83 17.01 15.37
N ALA A 341 -5.81 17.86 15.22
CA ALA A 341 -4.50 17.64 15.84
C ALA A 341 -4.60 17.54 17.37
N GLY A 342 -3.75 16.73 17.99
CA GLY A 342 -3.56 16.71 19.45
C GLY A 342 -2.34 17.53 19.86
N THR A 343 -2.24 17.89 21.15
CA THR A 343 -1.08 18.55 21.75
C THR A 343 0.09 17.59 21.93
N THR A 344 0.65 17.09 20.84
CA THR A 344 1.91 16.36 20.88
C THR A 344 3.02 17.31 20.44
N ASP A 345 4.11 17.33 21.18
CA ASP A 345 5.26 18.18 20.85
C ASP A 345 6.31 17.36 20.12
N ASP A 346 6.17 17.27 18.79
CA ASP A 346 7.06 16.45 17.93
C ASP A 346 8.48 17.03 17.80
N VAL A 347 8.73 18.26 18.30
CA VAL A 347 10.06 18.86 18.23
C VAL A 347 10.75 18.97 19.60
N GLY A 348 10.04 18.69 20.67
CA GLY A 348 10.60 18.77 22.02
C GLY A 348 10.95 20.20 22.45
N ILE A 349 10.13 21.19 22.05
CA ILE A 349 10.29 22.61 22.46
C ILE A 349 9.35 23.01 23.60
N GLY A 350 8.58 22.05 24.15
CA GLY A 350 7.67 22.29 25.28
C GLY A 350 6.38 23.00 24.89
N SER A 351 5.92 22.89 23.64
CA SER A 351 4.72 23.61 23.14
C SER A 351 3.43 23.21 23.87
N ALA A 352 3.39 22.05 24.51
CA ALA A 352 2.25 21.52 25.27
C ALA A 352 2.36 21.74 26.80
N VAL A 353 3.33 22.53 27.27
CA VAL A 353 3.55 22.82 28.68
C VAL A 353 3.15 24.25 29.00
N ILE A 354 2.23 24.42 29.96
CA ILE A 354 1.79 25.75 30.48
C ILE A 354 2.55 26.03 31.77
N PRO A 355 3.28 27.15 31.88
CA PRO A 355 3.99 27.50 33.11
C PRO A 355 3.06 27.69 34.31
N GLY A 356 3.54 27.34 35.50
CA GLY A 356 2.84 27.59 36.76
C GLY A 356 2.50 29.03 36.98
N GLY A 357 1.32 29.33 37.54
CA GLY A 357 0.87 30.69 37.84
C GLY A 357 0.49 31.54 36.60
N THR A 358 0.49 30.99 35.38
CA THR A 358 0.04 31.70 34.19
C THR A 358 -1.48 31.55 33.96
N PRO A 359 -2.13 32.51 33.30
CA PRO A 359 -3.54 32.38 32.92
C PRO A 359 -3.78 31.09 32.10
N GLY A 360 -4.76 30.29 32.54
CA GLY A 360 -5.08 29.01 31.89
C GLY A 360 -4.43 27.79 32.54
N ASN A 361 -3.43 27.97 33.43
CA ASN A 361 -2.92 26.90 34.28
C ASN A 361 -3.54 27.02 35.69
N PRO A 362 -4.36 26.07 36.16
CA PRO A 362 -4.99 26.12 37.49
C PRO A 362 -4.03 25.74 38.63
N PHE A 363 -2.83 25.24 38.29
CA PHE A 363 -1.84 24.77 39.24
C PHE A 363 -0.71 25.77 39.47
N PRO A 364 -0.07 25.74 40.65
CA PRO A 364 1.12 26.52 40.93
C PRO A 364 2.35 26.08 40.13
N ASN A 365 2.41 24.79 39.76
CA ASN A 365 3.49 24.17 39.02
C ASN A 365 3.25 24.17 37.50
N ASP A 366 4.27 23.86 36.73
CA ASP A 366 4.14 23.64 35.29
C ASP A 366 3.18 22.48 35.01
N ALA A 367 2.38 22.61 33.98
CA ALA A 367 1.34 21.63 33.64
C ALA A 367 1.38 21.23 32.18
N ALA A 368 1.21 19.93 31.92
CA ALA A 368 1.03 19.41 30.56
C ALA A 368 -0.44 19.53 30.12
N VAL A 369 -0.63 19.72 28.83
CA VAL A 369 -1.96 19.85 28.20
C VAL A 369 -2.27 18.68 27.31
N GLN A 370 -3.37 17.99 27.57
CA GLN A 370 -3.99 17.01 26.67
C GLN A 370 -5.18 17.63 25.96
N TYR A 371 -4.98 18.17 24.77
CA TYR A 371 -5.98 18.95 24.02
C TYR A 371 -6.09 18.51 22.56
N ARG A 372 -7.28 18.64 21.99
CA ARG A 372 -7.54 18.51 20.54
C ARG A 372 -7.96 19.85 19.97
N PHE A 373 -7.25 20.30 18.95
CA PHE A 373 -7.52 21.55 18.25
C PHE A 373 -8.74 21.46 17.32
N ALA A 374 -9.91 21.15 17.89
CA ALA A 374 -11.16 21.05 17.13
C ALA A 374 -11.60 22.40 16.55
N ASP A 375 -11.19 23.49 17.15
CA ASP A 375 -11.38 24.85 16.70
C ASP A 375 -10.48 25.24 15.51
N VAL A 376 -9.32 24.61 15.34
CA VAL A 376 -8.46 24.76 14.16
C VAL A 376 -9.06 24.03 12.97
N GLY A 377 -9.71 22.90 13.18
CA GLY A 377 -10.42 22.12 12.16
C GLY A 377 -10.02 20.67 12.07
N LEU A 378 -10.74 19.94 11.22
CA LEU A 378 -10.45 18.54 10.93
C LEU A 378 -9.22 18.45 10.05
N ARG A 379 -8.24 17.64 10.47
CA ARG A 379 -7.13 17.28 9.60
C ARG A 379 -7.62 16.39 8.44
N GLY A 380 -6.86 16.35 7.40
CA GLY A 380 -7.11 15.49 6.24
C GLY A 380 -6.03 15.69 5.20
N ASP A 381 -6.11 14.90 4.14
CA ASP A 381 -5.21 15.02 3.00
C ASP A 381 -6.02 15.29 1.75
N ASP A 382 -5.62 16.30 0.97
CA ASP A 382 -6.11 16.55 -0.38
C ASP A 382 -4.95 16.39 -1.34
N GLY A 383 -5.02 15.41 -2.23
CA GLY A 383 -3.87 15.06 -3.04
C GLY A 383 -4.21 14.69 -4.48
N THR A 384 -3.18 14.82 -5.31
CA THR A 384 -3.23 14.42 -6.72
C THR A 384 -1.99 13.61 -7.07
N SER A 385 -2.19 12.43 -7.64
CA SER A 385 -1.14 11.56 -8.21
C SER A 385 -1.29 11.52 -9.72
N ASP A 386 -0.29 12.01 -10.43
CA ASP A 386 -0.18 11.97 -11.90
C ASP A 386 0.87 10.92 -12.30
N THR A 387 0.47 9.96 -13.13
CA THR A 387 1.38 8.96 -13.70
C THR A 387 1.42 9.07 -15.21
N SER A 388 2.63 9.02 -15.77
CA SER A 388 2.86 8.90 -17.21
C SER A 388 3.80 7.74 -17.50
N ARG A 389 3.46 6.93 -18.50
CA ARG A 389 4.27 5.80 -18.96
C ARG A 389 4.30 5.79 -20.48
N PHE A 390 5.50 5.72 -21.03
CA PHE A 390 5.76 5.60 -22.47
C PHE A 390 6.65 4.39 -22.70
N VAL A 391 6.29 3.55 -23.65
CA VAL A 391 7.10 2.42 -24.10
C VAL A 391 7.16 2.46 -25.61
N LEU A 392 8.36 2.33 -26.18
CA LEU A 392 8.57 2.20 -27.62
C LEU A 392 9.49 1.02 -27.88
N GLY A 393 9.10 0.13 -28.75
CA GLY A 393 9.88 -1.08 -28.99
C GLY A 393 9.66 -1.71 -30.37
N LEU A 394 10.52 -2.65 -30.63
CA LEU A 394 10.47 -3.54 -31.79
C LEU A 394 10.47 -4.99 -31.31
N LYS A 395 9.71 -5.83 -31.95
CA LYS A 395 9.73 -7.30 -31.75
C LYS A 395 9.65 -8.02 -33.09
N GLY A 396 10.24 -9.17 -33.16
CA GLY A 396 10.18 -9.95 -34.40
C GLY A 396 10.97 -11.23 -34.31
N THR A 397 11.07 -11.89 -35.48
CA THR A 397 11.86 -13.11 -35.68
C THR A 397 12.89 -12.85 -36.79
N THR A 398 14.19 -13.08 -36.49
CA THR A 398 15.29 -12.88 -37.43
C THR A 398 16.32 -13.99 -37.24
N ALA A 399 16.72 -14.66 -38.30
CA ALA A 399 17.71 -15.77 -38.29
C ALA A 399 17.38 -16.86 -37.24
N GLY A 400 16.10 -17.16 -37.02
CA GLY A 400 15.63 -18.13 -36.03
C GLY A 400 15.63 -17.68 -34.57
N TRP A 401 15.94 -16.41 -34.32
CA TRP A 401 15.76 -15.77 -32.99
C TRP A 401 14.45 -15.01 -32.96
N ASP A 402 13.61 -15.33 -32.01
CA ASP A 402 12.51 -14.47 -31.58
C ASP A 402 13.08 -13.43 -30.63
N TRP A 403 12.87 -12.14 -30.90
CA TRP A 403 13.45 -11.05 -30.11
C TRP A 403 12.47 -9.91 -29.84
N GLU A 404 12.72 -9.18 -28.76
CA GLU A 404 12.05 -7.93 -28.41
C GLU A 404 13.07 -6.98 -27.78
N ALA A 405 13.04 -5.69 -28.19
CA ALA A 405 13.80 -4.63 -27.57
C ALA A 405 12.91 -3.39 -27.39
N ALA A 406 12.97 -2.77 -26.22
CA ALA A 406 12.15 -1.58 -25.93
C ALA A 406 12.82 -0.62 -24.96
N GLY A 407 12.57 0.67 -25.20
CA GLY A 407 12.80 1.74 -24.24
C GLY A 407 11.51 2.07 -23.48
N ASN A 408 11.62 2.42 -22.21
CA ASN A 408 10.50 2.84 -21.40
C ASN A 408 10.84 4.07 -20.54
N LEU A 409 9.88 4.98 -20.40
CA LEU A 409 9.97 6.19 -19.58
C LEU A 409 8.73 6.23 -18.69
N ASN A 410 8.93 6.18 -17.38
CA ASN A 410 7.82 6.17 -16.42
C ASN A 410 8.05 7.26 -15.36
N ARG A 411 6.99 7.98 -15.03
CA ARG A 411 7.01 9.07 -14.04
C ARG A 411 5.76 9.02 -13.19
N ILE A 412 5.95 9.23 -11.88
CA ILE A 412 4.87 9.48 -10.92
C ILE A 412 5.18 10.82 -10.26
N LYS A 413 4.20 11.72 -10.23
CA LYS A 413 4.24 12.95 -9.45
C LYS A 413 3.05 12.97 -8.52
N ILE A 414 3.29 13.25 -7.23
CA ILE A 414 2.25 13.37 -6.21
C ILE A 414 2.43 14.69 -5.49
N ASP A 415 1.37 15.49 -5.46
CA ASP A 415 1.25 16.68 -4.63
C ASP A 415 0.15 16.42 -3.59
N THR A 416 0.47 16.54 -2.31
CA THR A 416 -0.47 16.34 -1.21
C THR A 416 -0.44 17.55 -0.27
N MET A 417 -1.62 18.07 0.06
CA MET A 417 -1.82 19.10 1.07
C MET A 417 -2.40 18.45 2.33
N ALA A 418 -1.64 18.41 3.40
CA ALA A 418 -2.12 18.03 4.72
C ALA A 418 -2.80 19.24 5.37
N LEU A 419 -4.12 19.15 5.56
CA LEU A 419 -5.00 20.25 5.92
C LEU A 419 -5.14 20.41 7.44
N ASN A 420 -5.33 21.66 7.89
CA ASN A 420 -5.71 22.04 9.25
C ASN A 420 -4.77 21.49 10.34
N ASN A 421 -3.47 21.49 10.07
CA ASN A 421 -2.48 21.22 11.11
C ASN A 421 -2.33 22.45 12.02
N ALA A 422 -1.99 22.25 13.30
CA ALA A 422 -1.51 23.32 14.17
C ALA A 422 0.01 23.25 14.28
N LEU A 423 0.68 24.41 14.43
CA LEU A 423 2.14 24.47 14.53
C LEU A 423 2.62 24.53 15.98
N ASN A 424 3.63 23.71 16.33
CA ASN A 424 4.30 23.71 17.63
C ASN A 424 4.87 25.09 18.00
N SER A 425 5.55 25.76 17.07
CA SER A 425 6.11 27.10 17.27
C SER A 425 5.04 28.11 17.62
N ARG A 426 3.91 28.13 16.91
CA ARG A 426 2.80 29.03 17.17
C ARG A 426 2.05 28.68 18.46
N THR A 427 1.95 27.37 18.77
CA THR A 427 1.36 26.89 20.02
C THR A 427 2.20 27.38 21.21
N LEU A 428 3.54 27.21 21.16
CA LEU A 428 4.45 27.68 22.19
C LEU A 428 4.33 29.18 22.41
N CYS A 429 4.14 29.99 21.36
CA CYS A 429 3.93 31.45 21.48
C CYS A 429 2.75 31.80 22.38
N LEU A 430 1.70 31.00 22.39
CA LEU A 430 0.47 31.29 23.15
C LEU A 430 0.36 30.47 24.45
N THR A 431 1.26 29.47 24.62
CA THR A 431 1.33 28.63 25.81
C THR A 431 2.39 29.11 26.77
N ASN A 432 3.59 29.42 26.28
CA ASN A 432 4.76 29.86 27.04
C ASN A 432 5.57 30.91 26.26
N PRO A 433 5.11 32.17 26.18
CA PRO A 433 5.81 33.21 25.39
C PRO A 433 7.20 33.54 25.95
N GLN A 434 7.44 33.34 27.27
CA GLN A 434 8.73 33.53 27.90
C GLN A 434 9.77 32.50 27.40
N ALA A 435 9.38 31.26 27.33
CA ALA A 435 10.24 30.20 26.74
C ALA A 435 10.52 30.49 25.26
N ALA A 436 9.51 30.93 24.50
CA ALA A 436 9.71 31.30 23.10
C ALA A 436 10.76 32.42 22.95
N ALA A 437 10.69 33.47 23.78
CA ALA A 437 11.65 34.58 23.78
C ALA A 437 13.06 34.10 24.19
N ALA A 438 13.16 33.26 25.21
CA ALA A 438 14.42 32.71 25.66
C ALA A 438 15.10 31.83 24.58
N TYR A 439 14.35 31.00 23.85
CA TYR A 439 14.88 30.26 22.71
C TYR A 439 15.41 31.14 21.58
N VAL A 440 14.73 32.24 21.29
CA VAL A 440 15.20 33.25 20.32
C VAL A 440 16.53 33.87 20.77
N ALA A 441 16.69 34.12 22.07
CA ALA A 441 17.93 34.66 22.68
C ALA A 441 19.06 33.61 22.77
N GLY A 442 18.80 32.35 22.38
CA GLY A 442 19.82 31.31 22.45
C GLY A 442 19.88 30.55 23.78
N GLY A 443 18.88 30.74 24.65
CA GLY A 443 18.75 30.04 25.93
C GLY A 443 18.14 28.64 25.82
N ASP A 444 18.13 27.93 26.96
CA ASP A 444 17.45 26.68 27.20
C ASP A 444 16.42 26.88 28.33
N PRO A 445 15.23 27.39 28.01
CA PRO A 445 14.26 27.79 29.03
C PRO A 445 13.60 26.64 29.79
N LEU A 446 13.63 25.44 29.22
CA LEU A 446 12.88 24.27 29.73
C LEU A 446 13.79 23.08 30.03
N GLY A 447 15.12 23.25 29.96
CA GLY A 447 16.06 22.14 30.13
C GLY A 447 16.07 21.11 29.01
N LEU A 448 15.43 21.43 27.87
CA LEU A 448 15.31 20.55 26.70
C LEU A 448 16.48 20.73 25.71
N GLY A 449 17.31 21.74 25.93
CA GLY A 449 18.41 22.18 25.09
C GLY A 449 18.09 23.46 24.32
N THR A 450 19.15 24.20 23.94
CA THR A 450 19.02 25.35 23.04
C THR A 450 18.53 24.89 21.65
N LEU A 451 17.93 25.78 20.86
CA LEU A 451 17.54 25.42 19.46
C LEU A 451 18.70 24.86 18.65
N ALA A 452 19.92 25.34 18.87
CA ALA A 452 21.11 24.81 18.21
C ALA A 452 21.43 23.37 18.62
N GLN A 453 21.18 23.00 19.85
CA GLN A 453 21.36 21.63 20.38
C GLN A 453 20.22 20.72 19.93
N ILE A 454 18.97 21.18 20.05
CA ILE A 454 17.78 20.44 19.60
C ILE A 454 17.89 20.10 18.10
N PHE A 455 18.37 21.03 17.29
CA PHE A 455 18.52 20.87 15.84
C PHE A 455 19.97 20.72 15.39
N SER A 456 20.84 20.13 16.21
CA SER A 456 22.26 19.97 15.91
C SER A 456 22.54 19.20 14.61
N ALA A 457 21.65 18.25 14.27
CA ALA A 457 21.73 17.47 13.03
C ALA A 457 21.48 18.30 11.75
N ASN A 458 20.70 19.38 11.86
CA ASN A 458 20.43 20.31 10.76
C ASN A 458 20.26 21.75 11.27
N PRO A 459 21.33 22.56 11.28
CA PRO A 459 21.31 23.94 11.80
C PRO A 459 20.30 24.86 11.12
N ALA A 460 19.87 24.55 9.87
CA ALA A 460 18.85 25.32 9.19
C ALA A 460 17.50 25.24 9.90
N TYR A 461 17.21 24.14 10.60
CA TYR A 461 16.00 23.98 11.38
C TYR A 461 15.99 24.88 12.63
N ALA A 462 17.14 25.03 13.30
CA ALA A 462 17.27 26.00 14.39
C ALA A 462 17.01 27.43 13.92
N THR A 463 17.50 27.78 12.72
CA THR A 463 17.25 29.10 12.12
C THR A 463 15.77 29.28 11.79
N TYR A 464 15.11 28.27 11.23
CA TYR A 464 13.67 28.28 10.98
C TYR A 464 12.89 28.55 12.27
N PHE A 465 13.10 27.77 13.33
CA PHE A 465 12.39 27.97 14.61
C PHE A 465 12.68 29.33 15.25
N ARG A 466 13.92 29.80 15.22
CA ARG A 466 14.25 31.14 15.72
C ARG A 466 13.45 32.23 14.99
N ASN A 467 13.30 32.11 13.67
CA ASN A 467 12.52 33.06 12.86
C ASN A 467 11.02 32.97 13.15
N GLU A 468 10.47 31.78 13.35
CA GLU A 468 9.05 31.61 13.71
C GLU A 468 8.79 32.14 15.13
N LEU A 469 9.61 31.80 16.12
CA LEU A 469 9.48 32.23 17.49
C LEU A 469 9.74 33.76 17.68
N ALA A 470 10.52 34.40 16.83
CA ALA A 470 10.69 35.85 16.83
C ALA A 470 9.39 36.61 16.52
N LYS A 471 8.38 35.97 15.95
CA LYS A 471 7.05 36.53 15.69
C LYS A 471 6.13 36.48 16.93
N CYS A 472 6.53 35.73 17.97
CA CYS A 472 5.71 35.51 19.17
C CYS A 472 5.26 36.77 19.89
N PRO A 473 6.10 37.83 20.10
CA PRO A 473 5.64 39.03 20.83
C PRO A 473 4.41 39.67 20.18
N ALA A 474 4.36 39.80 18.87
CA ALA A 474 3.23 40.35 18.14
C ALA A 474 1.99 39.46 18.23
N ALA A 475 2.15 38.15 18.05
CA ALA A 475 1.06 37.21 18.17
C ALA A 475 0.50 37.15 19.60
N PHE A 476 1.35 37.13 20.60
CA PHE A 476 0.95 37.12 22.00
C PHE A 476 0.24 38.42 22.39
N ALA A 477 0.70 39.58 21.96
CA ALA A 477 0.00 40.87 22.19
C ALA A 477 -1.41 40.86 21.57
N GLN A 478 -1.57 40.24 20.43
CA GLN A 478 -2.86 40.14 19.75
C GLN A 478 -3.80 39.13 20.42
N TYR A 479 -3.33 37.90 20.74
CA TYR A 479 -4.17 36.78 21.14
C TYR A 479 -4.12 36.48 22.65
N GLY A 480 -2.99 36.75 23.34
CA GLY A 480 -2.76 36.39 24.72
C GLY A 480 -2.51 34.87 24.90
N TYR A 481 -2.65 34.39 26.14
CA TYR A 481 -2.56 32.96 26.42
C TYR A 481 -3.74 32.20 25.82
N TYR A 482 -3.44 31.03 25.26
CA TYR A 482 -4.46 30.11 24.74
C TYR A 482 -5.13 29.36 25.89
N ASN A 483 -6.45 29.42 25.97
CA ASN A 483 -7.24 28.78 27.03
C ASN A 483 -7.69 27.38 26.57
N TYR A 484 -6.98 26.38 26.99
CA TYR A 484 -7.25 24.96 26.67
C TYR A 484 -8.45 24.39 27.41
N ALA A 485 -8.68 24.86 28.64
CA ALA A 485 -9.80 24.42 29.48
C ALA A 485 -11.14 25.04 29.05
N ASN A 486 -11.10 26.26 28.46
CA ASN A 486 -12.28 26.91 27.92
C ASN A 486 -11.98 27.56 26.56
N PRO A 487 -11.96 26.78 25.49
CA PRO A 487 -11.62 27.26 24.14
C PRO A 487 -12.55 28.39 23.65
N ALA A 488 -13.78 28.45 24.11
CA ALA A 488 -14.73 29.47 23.73
C ALA A 488 -14.34 30.88 24.25
N ALA A 489 -13.45 30.97 25.25
CA ALA A 489 -12.92 32.22 25.77
C ALA A 489 -11.72 32.75 24.95
N ASN A 490 -11.20 31.99 24.00
CA ASN A 490 -10.11 32.44 23.15
C ASN A 490 -10.55 33.58 22.22
N LYS A 491 -9.62 34.49 21.92
CA LYS A 491 -9.91 35.63 21.03
C LYS A 491 -10.20 35.16 19.61
N PRO A 492 -11.09 35.85 18.87
CA PRO A 492 -11.36 35.57 17.47
C PRO A 492 -10.07 35.61 16.64
N GLY A 493 -9.93 34.65 15.70
CA GLY A 493 -8.78 34.55 14.81
C GLY A 493 -7.62 33.70 15.33
N VAL A 494 -7.59 33.29 16.61
CA VAL A 494 -6.51 32.49 17.19
C VAL A 494 -6.38 31.14 16.51
N ALA A 495 -7.49 30.46 16.18
CA ALA A 495 -7.48 29.21 15.48
C ALA A 495 -6.88 29.31 14.07
N ALA A 496 -7.19 30.43 13.37
CA ALA A 496 -6.59 30.70 12.06
C ALA A 496 -5.08 31.01 12.16
N TYR A 497 -4.64 31.65 13.26
CA TYR A 497 -3.22 31.84 13.52
C TYR A 497 -2.48 30.54 13.76
N LEU A 498 -3.05 29.59 14.52
CA LEU A 498 -2.43 28.29 14.80
C LEU A 498 -2.39 27.40 13.57
N ARG A 499 -3.37 27.53 12.68
CA ARG A 499 -3.56 26.68 11.52
C ARG A 499 -2.45 26.82 10.49
N HIS A 500 -2.09 25.68 9.92
CA HIS A 500 -1.19 25.55 8.76
C HIS A 500 -1.62 24.38 7.86
N ASP A 501 -1.64 24.60 6.56
CA ASP A 501 -1.85 23.56 5.56
C ASP A 501 -0.49 23.24 4.94
N SER A 502 -0.02 22.00 5.13
CA SER A 502 1.35 21.59 4.80
C SER A 502 1.42 20.89 3.45
N LEU A 503 2.30 21.38 2.57
CA LEU A 503 2.53 20.78 1.25
C LEU A 503 3.61 19.69 1.33
N ARG A 504 3.36 18.53 0.66
CA ARG A 504 4.35 17.50 0.42
C ARG A 504 4.34 17.14 -1.06
N GLN A 505 5.51 17.16 -1.70
CA GLN A 505 5.68 16.89 -3.12
C GLN A 505 6.56 15.66 -3.32
N GLY A 506 6.05 14.70 -4.07
CA GLY A 506 6.76 13.48 -4.39
C GLY A 506 6.94 13.28 -5.88
N ARG A 507 8.10 12.79 -6.28
CA ARG A 507 8.39 12.40 -7.67
C ARG A 507 9.19 11.12 -7.72
N SER A 508 8.82 10.23 -8.64
CA SER A 508 9.57 9.02 -8.94
C SER A 508 9.67 8.83 -10.46
N ASP A 509 10.90 8.65 -10.94
CA ASP A 509 11.20 8.41 -12.35
C ASP A 509 11.85 7.02 -12.49
N LEU A 510 11.45 6.26 -13.51
CA LEU A 510 12.08 5.02 -13.94
C LEU A 510 12.23 5.05 -15.46
N ASP A 511 13.46 5.27 -15.92
CA ASP A 511 13.81 5.26 -17.34
C ASP A 511 14.62 4.00 -17.63
N GLY A 512 14.26 3.22 -18.63
CA GLY A 512 14.87 1.92 -18.87
C GLY A 512 14.93 1.52 -20.33
N PHE A 513 15.81 0.56 -20.60
CA PHE A 513 15.91 -0.17 -21.84
C PHE A 513 16.04 -1.66 -21.52
N ASP A 514 15.28 -2.48 -22.23
CA ASP A 514 15.33 -3.94 -22.15
C ASP A 514 15.43 -4.54 -23.55
N ALA A 515 16.19 -5.64 -23.65
CA ALA A 515 16.27 -6.46 -24.84
C ALA A 515 16.32 -7.94 -24.44
N LYS A 516 15.55 -8.76 -25.14
CA LYS A 516 15.54 -10.21 -24.96
C LYS A 516 15.44 -10.93 -26.31
N ALA A 517 16.00 -12.14 -26.36
CA ALA A 517 15.91 -12.99 -27.53
C ALA A 517 15.86 -14.45 -27.10
N SER A 518 15.09 -15.27 -27.81
CA SER A 518 15.01 -16.71 -27.58
C SER A 518 15.11 -17.48 -28.89
N ARG A 519 15.69 -18.70 -28.83
CA ARG A 519 15.87 -19.58 -29.98
C ARG A 519 15.83 -21.04 -29.59
N ASP A 520 15.25 -21.86 -30.44
CA ASP A 520 15.37 -23.31 -30.38
C ASP A 520 16.78 -23.72 -30.91
N LEU A 521 17.60 -24.38 -30.07
CA LEU A 521 18.99 -24.75 -30.39
C LEU A 521 19.09 -26.09 -31.11
N MET A 522 18.43 -27.12 -30.56
CA MET A 522 18.46 -28.48 -31.06
C MET A 522 17.22 -29.25 -30.59
N GLN A 523 16.91 -30.34 -31.23
CA GLN A 523 15.83 -31.25 -30.82
C GLN A 523 16.33 -32.28 -29.79
N LEU A 524 15.61 -32.39 -28.69
CA LEU A 524 15.76 -33.43 -27.68
C LEU A 524 14.58 -34.43 -27.79
N GLY A 525 14.59 -35.48 -26.99
CA GLY A 525 13.54 -36.51 -27.02
C GLY A 525 12.12 -36.00 -26.68
N GLY A 526 12.00 -34.88 -26.01
CA GLY A 526 10.72 -34.24 -25.63
C GLY A 526 10.34 -33.03 -26.45
N GLY A 527 11.24 -32.46 -27.24
CA GLY A 527 11.02 -31.23 -27.97
C GLY A 527 12.30 -30.40 -28.15
N ALA A 528 12.18 -29.14 -28.53
CA ALA A 528 13.35 -28.29 -28.76
C ALA A 528 14.00 -27.85 -27.43
N LEU A 529 15.34 -28.00 -27.35
CA LEU A 529 16.15 -27.28 -26.34
C LEU A 529 16.13 -25.81 -26.70
N ALA A 530 15.50 -24.99 -25.85
CA ALA A 530 15.34 -23.57 -26.10
C ALA A 530 16.23 -22.73 -25.17
N LEU A 531 16.90 -21.71 -25.71
CA LEU A 531 17.69 -20.73 -24.97
C LEU A 531 17.05 -19.36 -25.09
N ALA A 532 16.93 -18.66 -23.96
CA ALA A 532 16.63 -17.22 -23.94
C ALA A 532 17.78 -16.45 -23.27
N LEU A 533 18.10 -15.30 -23.85
CA LEU A 533 19.09 -14.34 -23.34
C LEU A 533 18.42 -12.99 -23.20
N GLY A 534 18.83 -12.20 -22.20
CA GLY A 534 18.34 -10.84 -22.08
C GLY A 534 19.28 -9.93 -21.34
N PHE A 535 19.05 -8.66 -21.59
CA PHE A 535 19.75 -7.53 -20.97
C PHE A 535 18.73 -6.47 -20.55
N GLU A 536 18.98 -5.85 -19.41
CA GLU A 536 18.17 -4.75 -18.90
C GLU A 536 19.08 -3.68 -18.31
N THR A 537 18.80 -2.42 -18.60
CA THR A 537 19.38 -1.31 -17.86
C THR A 537 18.29 -0.30 -17.54
N ARG A 538 18.32 0.25 -16.31
CA ARG A 538 17.36 1.27 -15.88
C ARG A 538 17.98 2.25 -14.90
N LYS A 539 17.49 3.47 -14.94
CA LYS A 539 17.79 4.52 -13.99
C LYS A 539 16.54 4.80 -13.15
N GLU A 540 16.68 4.68 -11.85
CA GLU A 540 15.65 4.95 -10.87
C GLU A 540 15.99 6.24 -10.12
N LYS A 541 15.00 7.13 -9.93
CA LYS A 541 15.13 8.33 -9.12
C LYS A 541 13.90 8.50 -8.26
N VAL A 542 14.07 8.98 -7.05
CA VAL A 542 12.99 9.36 -6.15
C VAL A 542 13.33 10.68 -5.47
N SER A 543 12.31 11.50 -5.25
CA SER A 543 12.37 12.66 -4.38
C SER A 543 11.05 12.83 -3.65
N ASP A 544 11.13 13.06 -2.35
CA ASP A 544 10.04 13.32 -1.43
C ASP A 544 10.41 14.60 -0.68
N ILE A 545 9.69 15.67 -0.94
CA ILE A 545 10.02 17.02 -0.44
C ILE A 545 8.79 17.57 0.30
N PRO A 546 8.69 17.30 1.59
CA PRO A 546 7.72 17.98 2.46
C PRO A 546 8.11 19.47 2.62
N ASP A 547 7.14 20.35 2.98
CA ASP A 547 7.47 21.70 3.40
C ASP A 547 8.31 21.71 4.69
N ILE A 548 8.89 22.87 5.02
CA ILE A 548 9.82 22.99 6.15
C ILE A 548 9.14 22.67 7.49
N GLN A 549 7.84 22.94 7.62
CA GLN A 549 7.07 22.66 8.83
C GLN A 549 6.94 21.15 9.10
N LEU A 550 6.69 20.36 8.06
CA LEU A 550 6.69 18.91 8.15
C LEU A 550 8.09 18.34 8.39
N GLN A 551 9.11 18.87 7.70
CA GLN A 551 10.51 18.39 7.85
C GLN A 551 11.04 18.62 9.26
N THR A 552 10.70 19.75 9.87
CA THR A 552 11.16 20.12 11.22
C THR A 552 10.32 19.48 12.32
N GLY A 553 9.16 18.91 11.99
CA GLY A 553 8.17 18.45 12.98
C GLY A 553 7.46 19.62 13.68
N ASP A 554 7.44 20.82 13.08
CA ASP A 554 6.71 21.96 13.63
C ASP A 554 5.18 21.76 13.57
N THR A 555 4.70 20.85 12.73
CA THR A 555 3.30 20.44 12.72
C THR A 555 2.99 19.47 13.86
N LEU A 556 1.94 19.76 14.65
CA LEU A 556 1.52 18.88 15.74
C LEU A 556 1.07 17.51 15.24
N ALA A 557 1.68 16.47 15.79
CA ALA A 557 1.37 15.05 15.55
C ALA A 557 1.55 14.56 14.10
N ILE A 558 2.29 15.31 13.27
CA ILE A 558 2.69 14.88 11.92
C ILE A 558 4.08 15.42 11.61
N SER A 559 4.95 14.56 11.13
CA SER A 559 6.23 14.96 10.54
C SER A 559 6.49 14.12 9.28
N ALA A 560 7.26 14.63 8.35
CA ALA A 560 7.67 13.91 7.16
C ALA A 560 9.14 14.22 6.85
N ALA A 561 9.92 13.17 6.61
CA ALA A 561 11.31 13.34 6.17
C ALA A 561 11.37 13.75 4.71
N GLN A 562 12.32 14.62 4.41
CA GLN A 562 12.80 14.71 3.04
C GLN A 562 13.53 13.41 2.68
N ALA A 563 13.30 12.89 1.48
CA ALA A 563 14.06 11.74 0.97
C ALA A 563 14.35 11.93 -0.52
N PHE A 564 15.56 11.55 -0.93
CA PHE A 564 15.94 11.61 -2.33
C PHE A 564 17.05 10.60 -2.64
N GLY A 565 17.07 10.14 -3.86
CA GLY A 565 18.10 9.22 -4.30
C GLY A 565 18.00 8.90 -5.79
N SER A 566 19.08 8.40 -6.33
CA SER A 566 19.10 7.83 -7.67
C SER A 566 20.09 6.68 -7.77
N ARG A 567 19.76 5.71 -8.62
CA ARG A 567 20.64 4.59 -8.92
C ARG A 567 20.46 4.11 -10.35
N THR A 568 21.49 3.47 -10.88
CA THR A 568 21.45 2.74 -12.13
C THR A 568 21.53 1.26 -11.84
N VAL A 569 20.66 0.48 -12.47
CA VAL A 569 20.66 -0.98 -12.41
C VAL A 569 20.94 -1.51 -13.80
N SER A 570 21.88 -2.43 -13.91
CA SER A 570 22.15 -3.15 -15.16
C SER A 570 22.15 -4.65 -14.87
N ALA A 571 21.53 -5.42 -15.73
CA ALA A 571 21.42 -6.87 -15.56
C ALA A 571 21.56 -7.62 -16.88
N GLY A 572 22.12 -8.81 -16.77
CA GLY A 572 22.12 -9.80 -17.84
C GLY A 572 21.57 -11.11 -17.34
N TYR A 573 20.83 -11.84 -18.16
CA TYR A 573 20.27 -13.13 -17.79
C TYR A 573 20.24 -14.13 -18.95
N ALA A 574 20.24 -15.41 -18.58
CA ALA A 574 20.08 -16.52 -19.48
C ALA A 574 19.07 -17.54 -18.91
N GLU A 575 18.22 -18.10 -19.76
CA GLU A 575 17.28 -19.15 -19.44
C GLU A 575 17.41 -20.29 -20.45
N LEU A 576 17.46 -21.54 -19.97
CA LEU A 576 17.54 -22.74 -20.80
C LEU A 576 16.38 -23.66 -20.44
N ASN A 577 15.60 -24.03 -21.43
CA ASN A 577 14.54 -25.03 -21.29
C ASN A 577 14.90 -26.30 -22.04
N ALA A 578 15.01 -27.41 -21.31
CA ALA A 578 15.46 -28.71 -21.81
C ALA A 578 14.37 -29.80 -21.64
N PRO A 579 13.54 -30.04 -22.64
CA PRO A 579 12.59 -31.16 -22.65
C PRO A 579 13.33 -32.46 -23.01
N PHE A 580 13.90 -33.15 -22.00
CA PHE A 580 14.69 -34.37 -22.21
C PHE A 580 13.86 -35.50 -22.83
N THR A 581 12.61 -35.62 -22.33
CA THR A 581 11.62 -36.58 -22.86
C THR A 581 10.26 -35.90 -22.95
N LYS A 582 9.26 -36.52 -23.53
CA LYS A 582 7.87 -36.02 -23.53
C LYS A 582 7.31 -35.85 -22.10
N ALA A 583 7.85 -36.62 -21.14
CA ALA A 583 7.42 -36.60 -19.75
C ALA A 583 8.30 -35.68 -18.87
N LEU A 584 9.56 -35.44 -19.20
CA LEU A 584 10.53 -34.77 -18.32
C LEU A 584 11.12 -33.52 -18.99
N GLU A 585 10.95 -32.38 -18.37
CA GLU A 585 11.49 -31.10 -18.77
C GLU A 585 12.21 -30.43 -17.58
N ALA A 586 13.38 -29.83 -17.83
CA ALA A 586 14.08 -28.99 -16.88
C ALA A 586 14.18 -27.56 -17.42
N ASN A 587 14.03 -26.60 -16.51
CA ASN A 587 14.23 -25.18 -16.76
C ASN A 587 15.35 -24.68 -15.85
N LEU A 588 16.35 -24.04 -16.42
CA LEU A 588 17.49 -23.45 -15.72
C LEU A 588 17.51 -21.96 -16.03
N ALA A 589 17.66 -21.10 -15.02
CA ALA A 589 17.83 -19.68 -15.24
C ALA A 589 18.93 -19.12 -14.32
N LEU A 590 19.65 -18.15 -14.84
CA LEU A 590 20.67 -17.41 -14.10
C LEU A 590 20.61 -15.94 -14.48
N ARG A 591 20.57 -15.06 -13.47
CA ARG A 591 20.61 -13.60 -13.66
C ARG A 591 21.67 -12.99 -12.76
N TYR A 592 22.37 -12.01 -13.31
CA TYR A 592 23.30 -11.14 -12.60
C TYR A 592 22.83 -9.70 -12.67
N ASP A 593 22.66 -9.07 -11.51
CA ASP A 593 22.25 -7.66 -11.37
C ASP A 593 23.37 -6.86 -10.73
N ARG A 594 23.66 -5.67 -11.25
CA ARG A 594 24.60 -4.69 -10.70
C ARG A 594 23.89 -3.38 -10.43
N TYR A 595 23.97 -2.93 -9.19
CA TYR A 595 23.45 -1.66 -8.70
C TYR A 595 24.58 -0.67 -8.49
N SER A 596 24.40 0.58 -8.93
CA SER A 596 25.37 1.68 -8.75
C SER A 596 24.65 2.99 -8.45
N GLY A 597 25.18 3.80 -7.53
CA GLY A 597 24.56 5.02 -7.02
C GLY A 597 24.24 4.88 -5.53
N ASN A 598 23.06 5.32 -5.10
CA ASN A 598 22.61 5.10 -3.71
C ASN A 598 22.39 3.60 -3.46
N GLY A 599 23.26 3.02 -2.61
CA GLY A 599 23.32 1.59 -2.38
C GLY A 599 23.98 0.82 -3.55
N SER A 600 25.30 0.62 -3.51
CA SER A 600 26.06 -0.10 -4.54
C SER A 600 26.34 -1.53 -4.12
N PHE A 601 25.86 -2.50 -4.94
CA PHE A 601 26.05 -3.94 -4.71
C PHE A 601 25.82 -4.72 -6.02
N ALA A 602 26.08 -6.02 -5.98
CA ALA A 602 25.73 -6.96 -7.03
C ALA A 602 25.03 -8.18 -6.43
N ALA A 603 24.16 -8.80 -7.22
CA ALA A 603 23.43 -10.01 -6.82
C ALA A 603 23.36 -11.00 -7.99
N THR A 604 23.44 -12.30 -7.65
CA THR A 604 23.29 -13.41 -8.60
C THR A 604 22.12 -14.29 -8.17
N SER A 605 21.19 -14.53 -9.08
CA SER A 605 19.95 -15.25 -8.83
C SER A 605 19.85 -16.49 -9.73
N PRO A 606 20.25 -17.68 -9.28
CA PRO A 606 19.99 -18.93 -9.97
C PRO A 606 18.58 -19.45 -9.70
N LYS A 607 18.01 -20.17 -10.67
CA LYS A 607 16.76 -20.94 -10.52
C LYS A 607 16.86 -22.25 -11.30
N VAL A 608 16.32 -23.31 -10.69
CA VAL A 608 16.12 -24.61 -11.32
C VAL A 608 14.65 -24.97 -11.18
N GLY A 609 14.04 -25.41 -12.28
CA GLY A 609 12.68 -25.93 -12.32
C GLY A 609 12.68 -27.31 -12.98
N LEU A 610 11.86 -28.20 -12.47
CA LEU A 610 11.61 -29.53 -13.02
C LEU A 610 10.12 -29.70 -13.23
N ARG A 611 9.75 -30.23 -14.39
CA ARG A 611 8.40 -30.64 -14.75
C ARG A 611 8.41 -32.09 -15.19
N TYR A 612 7.66 -32.94 -14.49
CA TYR A 612 7.54 -34.35 -14.80
C TYR A 612 6.08 -34.75 -14.97
N GLN A 613 5.70 -35.12 -16.18
CA GLN A 613 4.33 -35.52 -16.54
C GLN A 613 4.33 -36.97 -17.07
N PRO A 614 4.31 -37.96 -16.17
CA PRO A 614 4.33 -39.38 -16.55
C PRO A 614 3.05 -39.81 -17.27
N LEU A 615 1.94 -39.20 -16.95
CA LEU A 615 0.62 -39.42 -17.54
C LEU A 615 0.04 -38.06 -17.96
N SER A 616 -0.80 -38.04 -19.00
CA SER A 616 -1.48 -36.79 -19.42
C SER A 616 -2.34 -36.17 -18.32
N SER A 617 -2.77 -36.94 -17.34
CA SER A 617 -3.60 -36.52 -16.19
C SER A 617 -2.81 -36.20 -14.93
N VAL A 618 -1.49 -36.41 -14.88
CA VAL A 618 -0.69 -36.20 -13.66
C VAL A 618 0.60 -35.47 -14.00
N LEU A 619 0.79 -34.31 -13.42
CA LEU A 619 1.98 -33.49 -13.52
C LEU A 619 2.58 -33.26 -12.14
N PHE A 620 3.86 -33.51 -11.98
CA PHE A 620 4.69 -33.08 -10.86
C PHE A 620 5.55 -31.90 -11.29
N ARG A 621 5.66 -30.90 -10.40
CA ARG A 621 6.52 -29.73 -10.60
C ARG A 621 7.34 -29.43 -9.36
N ALA A 622 8.59 -29.01 -9.55
CA ALA A 622 9.43 -28.58 -8.44
C ALA A 622 10.29 -27.40 -8.88
N THR A 623 10.51 -26.44 -7.97
CA THR A 623 11.43 -25.32 -8.20
C THR A 623 12.32 -25.11 -6.99
N ALA A 624 13.55 -24.66 -7.25
CA ALA A 624 14.46 -24.14 -6.25
C ALA A 624 15.09 -22.85 -6.82
N SER A 625 15.01 -21.75 -6.06
CA SER A 625 15.48 -20.46 -6.53
C SER A 625 16.14 -19.66 -5.43
N LYS A 626 17.15 -18.83 -5.78
CA LYS A 626 17.62 -17.73 -4.95
C LYS A 626 17.04 -16.44 -5.50
N ALA A 627 16.49 -15.62 -4.60
CA ALA A 627 15.95 -14.31 -4.90
C ALA A 627 16.57 -13.28 -3.97
N PHE A 628 16.36 -12.01 -4.27
CA PHE A 628 16.85 -10.93 -3.42
C PHE A 628 15.90 -9.72 -3.47
N ARG A 629 15.92 -8.92 -2.39
CA ARG A 629 15.33 -7.59 -2.36
C ARG A 629 16.45 -6.55 -2.34
N ALA A 630 16.37 -5.57 -3.22
CA ALA A 630 17.26 -4.42 -3.18
C ALA A 630 16.84 -3.45 -2.05
N PRO A 631 17.78 -2.83 -1.30
CA PRO A 631 17.42 -1.71 -0.47
C PRO A 631 16.71 -0.65 -1.30
N SER A 632 15.63 -0.06 -0.76
CA SER A 632 14.93 1.02 -1.44
C SER A 632 15.76 2.30 -1.46
N LEU A 633 15.43 3.24 -2.36
CA LEU A 633 16.08 4.55 -2.38
C LEU A 633 15.79 5.35 -1.10
N PHE A 634 14.71 5.04 -0.38
CA PHE A 634 14.42 5.64 0.93
C PHE A 634 15.32 5.07 2.03
N GLU A 635 15.54 3.76 2.06
CA GLU A 635 16.42 3.10 3.03
C GLU A 635 17.89 3.52 2.87
N THR A 636 18.28 3.97 1.69
CA THR A 636 19.65 4.45 1.37
C THR A 636 19.75 5.96 1.25
N SER A 637 18.66 6.71 1.46
CA SER A 637 18.64 8.17 1.36
C SER A 637 19.48 8.83 2.46
N PRO A 638 20.33 9.80 2.15
CA PRO A 638 21.07 10.53 3.15
C PRO A 638 20.22 11.50 3.97
N ALA A 639 18.97 11.70 3.60
CA ALA A 639 18.05 12.60 4.28
C ALA A 639 17.65 12.05 5.65
N GLN A 640 17.39 12.95 6.59
CA GLN A 640 17.09 12.65 7.98
C GLN A 640 15.60 12.85 8.27
N GLN A 641 15.04 11.95 9.06
CA GLN A 641 13.69 12.05 9.61
C GLN A 641 13.75 12.26 11.11
N THR A 642 13.03 13.25 11.61
CA THR A 642 12.84 13.45 13.05
C THR A 642 11.54 12.81 13.50
N SER A 643 11.57 12.10 14.61
CA SER A 643 10.43 11.54 15.34
C SER A 643 10.77 11.47 16.82
N PHE A 644 9.90 10.88 17.65
CA PHE A 644 10.15 10.70 19.08
C PHE A 644 10.07 9.23 19.48
N SER A 645 10.85 8.89 20.49
CA SER A 645 10.81 7.63 21.21
C SER A 645 10.30 7.91 22.62
N PHE A 646 9.23 7.25 23.00
CA PHE A 646 8.53 7.49 24.25
C PHE A 646 8.91 6.47 25.31
N GLY A 647 8.98 6.91 26.57
CA GLY A 647 9.18 6.04 27.70
C GLY A 647 10.53 5.32 27.70
N ILE A 648 11.60 5.95 27.25
CA ILE A 648 12.93 5.38 27.14
C ILE A 648 13.63 5.38 28.49
N GLN A 649 14.11 4.20 28.92
CA GLN A 649 14.95 4.04 30.10
C GLN A 649 16.41 4.30 29.77
N ASP A 650 17.06 5.19 30.55
CA ASP A 650 18.49 5.46 30.42
C ASP A 650 19.32 4.54 31.31
N PRO A 651 20.05 3.54 30.78
CA PRO A 651 20.80 2.59 31.59
C PRO A 651 22.05 3.21 32.25
N VAL A 652 22.43 4.44 31.88
CA VAL A 652 23.60 5.12 32.47
C VAL A 652 23.19 5.96 33.68
N LEU A 653 22.14 6.76 33.57
CA LEU A 653 21.63 7.59 34.66
C LEU A 653 20.73 6.80 35.61
N CYS A 654 20.10 5.74 35.11
CA CYS A 654 19.22 4.89 35.86
C CYS A 654 19.52 3.41 35.65
N PRO A 655 20.67 2.92 36.21
CA PRO A 655 21.06 1.51 36.07
C PRO A 655 20.07 0.56 36.76
N VAL A 656 19.32 1.06 37.75
CA VAL A 656 18.19 0.37 38.35
C VAL A 656 16.93 1.15 38.09
N PHE A 657 15.95 0.53 37.45
CA PHE A 657 14.69 1.16 37.10
C PHE A 657 13.97 1.70 38.35
N SER A 658 13.42 2.92 38.24
CA SER A 658 12.62 3.56 39.28
C SER A 658 11.50 4.39 38.62
N ASP A 659 10.26 4.05 38.91
CA ASP A 659 9.09 4.78 38.44
C ASP A 659 8.97 6.20 39.01
N THR A 660 9.66 6.48 40.14
CA THR A 660 9.60 7.75 40.83
C THR A 660 10.76 8.68 40.50
N ASN A 661 11.79 8.20 39.78
CA ASN A 661 12.87 9.04 39.32
C ASN A 661 12.62 9.54 37.92
N PRO A 662 12.38 10.86 37.71
CA PRO A 662 12.08 11.43 36.38
C PRO A 662 13.23 11.29 35.36
N ASP A 663 14.46 11.01 35.85
CA ASP A 663 15.61 10.76 34.98
C ASP A 663 15.66 9.33 34.46
N CYS A 664 14.85 8.43 35.01
CA CYS A 664 14.81 7.03 34.62
C CYS A 664 14.08 6.78 33.32
N VAL A 665 12.99 7.53 33.06
CA VAL A 665 12.15 7.35 31.87
C VAL A 665 11.95 8.70 31.20
N ARG A 666 12.33 8.78 29.93
CA ARG A 666 12.23 10.02 29.16
C ARG A 666 11.69 9.76 27.76
N ASP A 667 11.01 10.77 27.25
CA ASP A 667 10.74 10.87 25.82
C ASP A 667 11.95 11.55 25.18
N VAL A 668 12.48 10.96 24.12
CA VAL A 668 13.70 11.43 23.47
C VAL A 668 13.46 11.61 21.98
N ARG A 669 14.10 12.61 21.41
CA ARG A 669 14.10 12.84 19.97
C ARG A 669 14.79 11.69 19.26
N ARG A 670 14.20 11.18 18.18
CA ARG A 670 14.80 10.19 17.29
C ARG A 670 15.07 10.81 15.92
N VAL A 671 16.29 10.71 15.45
CA VAL A 671 16.70 11.09 14.09
C VAL A 671 17.03 9.82 13.33
N ALA A 672 16.17 9.44 12.40
CA ALA A 672 16.41 8.32 11.49
C ALA A 672 17.01 8.83 10.20
N GLN A 673 18.04 8.14 9.68
CA GLN A 673 18.70 8.44 8.42
C GLN A 673 18.89 7.15 7.65
N GLY A 674 18.79 7.20 6.30
CA GLY A 674 19.09 6.03 5.49
C GLY A 674 20.56 5.62 5.55
N ASN A 675 20.82 4.36 5.22
CA ASN A 675 22.17 3.76 5.25
C ASN A 675 22.61 3.38 3.82
N PRO A 676 23.54 4.11 3.20
CA PRO A 676 24.01 3.83 1.84
C PRO A 676 24.82 2.52 1.72
N ASP A 677 25.28 1.96 2.86
CA ASP A 677 26.07 0.74 2.88
C ASP A 677 25.27 -0.56 2.92
N LEU A 678 23.94 -0.45 2.96
CA LEU A 678 23.04 -1.60 2.91
C LEU A 678 23.29 -2.46 1.67
N LYS A 679 23.24 -3.77 1.85
CA LYS A 679 23.32 -4.79 0.80
C LYS A 679 21.94 -5.39 0.53
N ALA A 680 21.85 -6.20 -0.51
CA ALA A 680 20.63 -6.93 -0.81
C ALA A 680 20.24 -7.90 0.31
N GLU A 681 18.96 -7.93 0.66
CA GLU A 681 18.40 -9.04 1.43
C GLU A 681 18.38 -10.30 0.56
N LYS A 682 18.65 -11.45 1.14
CA LYS A 682 18.73 -12.72 0.43
C LYS A 682 17.54 -13.61 0.76
N SER A 683 17.06 -14.32 -0.25
CA SER A 683 15.99 -15.29 -0.09
C SER A 683 16.32 -16.59 -0.81
N THR A 684 15.87 -17.72 -0.23
CA THR A 684 15.83 -19.01 -0.89
C THR A 684 14.40 -19.52 -0.87
N ALA A 685 13.88 -19.91 -2.02
CA ALA A 685 12.53 -20.44 -2.15
C ALA A 685 12.56 -21.84 -2.76
N TYR A 686 11.70 -22.70 -2.23
CA TYR A 686 11.44 -24.07 -2.73
C TYR A 686 9.95 -24.22 -2.94
N THR A 687 9.56 -24.79 -4.08
CA THR A 687 8.18 -25.17 -4.36
C THR A 687 8.14 -26.60 -4.89
N PHE A 688 7.18 -27.39 -4.43
CA PHE A 688 6.86 -28.71 -4.96
C PHE A 688 5.35 -28.81 -5.15
N GLY A 689 4.90 -29.18 -6.35
CA GLY A 689 3.50 -29.23 -6.69
C GLY A 689 3.10 -30.50 -7.46
N VAL A 690 1.82 -30.82 -7.33
CA VAL A 690 1.14 -31.87 -8.09
C VAL A 690 -0.09 -31.26 -8.75
N VAL A 691 -0.20 -31.43 -10.07
CA VAL A 691 -1.41 -31.08 -10.83
C VAL A 691 -2.06 -32.36 -11.34
N LEU A 692 -3.34 -32.49 -11.05
CA LEU A 692 -4.15 -33.62 -11.48
C LEU A 692 -5.24 -33.11 -12.45
N GLU A 693 -5.32 -33.74 -13.62
CA GLU A 693 -6.36 -33.55 -14.64
C GLU A 693 -7.07 -34.87 -14.93
N PRO A 694 -7.88 -35.37 -13.99
CA PRO A 694 -8.57 -36.66 -14.16
C PRO A 694 -9.49 -36.68 -15.39
N THR A 695 -10.04 -35.52 -15.72
CA THR A 695 -10.84 -35.27 -16.93
C THR A 695 -10.40 -33.92 -17.54
N ARG A 696 -10.83 -33.65 -18.77
CA ARG A 696 -10.56 -32.34 -19.43
C ARG A 696 -11.22 -31.15 -18.74
N ASP A 697 -12.19 -31.43 -17.88
CA ASP A 697 -13.03 -30.42 -17.23
C ASP A 697 -12.67 -30.21 -15.74
N LEU A 698 -11.79 -31.03 -15.17
CA LEU A 698 -11.37 -30.95 -13.77
C LEU A 698 -9.84 -30.84 -13.66
N THR A 699 -9.37 -29.72 -13.14
CA THR A 699 -7.97 -29.49 -12.75
C THR A 699 -7.88 -29.28 -11.24
N LEU A 700 -6.96 -30.00 -10.60
CA LEU A 700 -6.61 -29.88 -9.18
C LEU A 700 -5.12 -29.59 -9.09
N SER A 701 -4.73 -28.49 -8.45
CA SER A 701 -3.33 -28.16 -8.19
C SER A 701 -3.07 -28.04 -6.70
N LEU A 702 -2.04 -28.71 -6.21
CA LEU A 702 -1.58 -28.67 -4.84
C LEU A 702 -0.09 -28.35 -4.83
N ASP A 703 0.29 -27.20 -4.28
CA ASP A 703 1.67 -26.73 -4.23
C ASP A 703 2.13 -26.49 -2.79
N PHE A 704 3.18 -27.16 -2.38
CA PHE A 704 3.91 -26.92 -1.13
C PHE A 704 5.01 -25.90 -1.40
N TRP A 705 5.15 -24.89 -0.55
CA TRP A 705 6.14 -23.86 -0.70
C TRP A 705 6.85 -23.55 0.62
N GLN A 706 8.11 -23.14 0.52
CA GLN A 706 8.92 -22.63 1.63
C GLN A 706 9.75 -21.45 1.14
N ILE A 707 9.84 -20.39 1.96
CA ILE A 707 10.64 -19.20 1.70
C ILE A 707 11.42 -18.87 2.97
N ASP A 708 12.76 -18.85 2.84
CA ASP A 708 13.69 -18.46 3.89
C ASP A 708 14.36 -17.15 3.48
N ARG A 709 14.16 -16.08 4.26
CA ARG A 709 14.79 -14.77 4.06
C ARG A 709 15.81 -14.52 5.14
N LYS A 710 16.93 -13.88 4.76
CA LYS A 710 18.02 -13.51 5.63
C LYS A 710 18.54 -12.12 5.30
N ASP A 711 19.26 -11.52 6.23
CA ASP A 711 19.84 -10.20 6.08
C ASP A 711 18.74 -9.14 5.80
N GLU A 712 17.53 -9.31 6.37
CA GLU A 712 16.42 -8.40 6.16
C GLU A 712 16.70 -7.06 6.83
N ILE A 713 16.41 -5.99 6.09
CA ILE A 713 16.62 -4.62 6.55
C ILE A 713 15.59 -4.28 7.61
N GLY A 714 16.06 -3.86 8.76
CA GLY A 714 15.30 -3.42 9.91
C GLY A 714 15.99 -2.27 10.61
N ALA A 715 15.47 -1.86 11.75
CA ALA A 715 16.14 -0.95 12.66
C ALA A 715 16.14 -1.56 14.07
N PHE A 716 17.14 -1.26 14.87
CA PHE A 716 17.09 -1.60 16.29
C PHE A 716 15.87 -0.95 16.94
N GLY A 717 15.21 -1.63 17.85
CA GLY A 717 14.26 -0.99 18.77
C GLY A 717 14.96 0.12 19.57
N ASP A 718 14.24 1.18 19.89
CA ASP A 718 14.87 2.36 20.52
C ASP A 718 15.56 2.01 21.85
N GLN A 719 14.93 1.17 22.68
CA GLN A 719 15.52 0.71 23.94
C GLN A 719 16.76 -0.17 23.72
N LEU A 720 16.69 -1.08 22.73
CA LEU A 720 17.85 -1.91 22.36
C LEU A 720 19.01 -1.05 21.86
N LEU A 721 18.73 -0.03 21.03
CA LEU A 721 19.74 0.89 20.54
C LEU A 721 20.48 1.59 21.68
N ILE A 722 19.74 2.05 22.72
CA ILE A 722 20.31 2.66 23.90
C ILE A 722 21.10 1.65 24.72
N ASN A 723 20.55 0.47 24.97
CA ASN A 723 21.22 -0.56 25.76
C ASN A 723 22.58 -0.98 25.16
N LEU A 724 22.64 -1.10 23.84
CA LEU A 724 23.87 -1.47 23.13
C LEU A 724 24.86 -0.30 22.99
N PHE A 725 24.38 0.93 22.85
CA PHE A 725 25.19 2.07 22.43
C PHE A 725 25.11 3.27 23.39
N ALA A 726 24.73 3.06 24.68
CA ALA A 726 24.49 4.13 25.68
C ALA A 726 25.62 5.18 25.79
N LYS A 727 26.86 4.77 25.55
CA LYS A 727 28.07 5.62 25.65
C LYS A 727 28.61 6.09 24.31
N ASN A 728 27.96 5.74 23.17
CA ASN A 728 28.39 6.17 21.85
C ASN A 728 27.71 7.50 21.47
N PRO A 729 28.42 8.66 21.46
CA PRO A 729 27.81 9.96 21.22
C PRO A 729 27.32 10.13 19.77
N ALA A 730 27.74 9.30 18.83
CA ALA A 730 27.23 9.33 17.47
C ALA A 730 25.82 8.72 17.37
N ILE A 731 25.41 7.86 18.34
CA ILE A 731 24.13 7.17 18.36
C ILE A 731 23.24 7.73 19.46
N VAL A 732 23.77 7.88 20.68
CA VAL A 732 23.05 8.40 21.86
C VAL A 732 23.63 9.75 22.25
N VAL A 733 22.94 10.83 21.86
CA VAL A 733 23.37 12.20 22.13
C VAL A 733 22.87 12.60 23.53
N ARG A 734 23.75 13.20 24.33
CA ARG A 734 23.46 13.63 25.72
C ARG A 734 23.72 15.11 25.90
N ASN A 735 22.97 15.75 26.80
CA ASN A 735 23.22 17.12 27.22
C ASN A 735 24.38 17.20 28.28
N ALA A 736 24.67 18.39 28.75
CA ALA A 736 25.71 18.63 29.75
C ALA A 736 25.43 17.94 31.11
N GLN A 737 24.19 17.62 31.41
CA GLN A 737 23.74 16.89 32.60
C GLN A 737 23.81 15.37 32.41
N GLY A 738 24.26 14.90 31.24
CA GLY A 738 24.36 13.51 30.90
C GLY A 738 23.05 12.84 30.44
N GLN A 739 21.96 13.57 30.35
CA GLN A 739 20.64 13.07 29.97
C GLN A 739 20.56 12.87 28.45
N ILE A 740 19.88 11.79 28.00
CA ILE A 740 19.68 11.51 26.57
C ILE A 740 18.74 12.58 25.99
N THR A 741 19.18 13.24 24.93
CA THR A 741 18.39 14.24 24.19
C THR A 741 18.03 13.79 22.79
N GLN A 742 18.83 12.88 22.18
CA GLN A 742 18.58 12.41 20.83
C GLN A 742 19.11 10.99 20.62
N LEU A 743 18.41 10.22 19.83
CA LEU A 743 18.83 8.94 19.28
C LEU A 743 19.04 9.06 17.78
N ASN A 744 20.21 8.66 17.28
CA ASN A 744 20.47 8.57 15.84
C ASN A 744 20.31 7.10 15.40
N GLN A 745 19.34 6.85 14.54
CA GLN A 745 19.01 5.52 14.06
C GLN A 745 19.30 5.39 12.57
N VAL A 746 19.90 4.26 12.19
CA VAL A 746 20.12 3.88 10.80
C VAL A 746 19.57 2.48 10.56
N PRO A 747 19.00 2.19 9.38
CA PRO A 747 18.60 0.83 9.05
C PRO A 747 19.81 -0.08 8.92
N VAL A 748 19.66 -1.30 9.37
CA VAL A 748 20.70 -2.35 9.37
C VAL A 748 20.15 -3.68 8.91
N GLN A 749 21.00 -4.60 8.53
CA GLN A 749 20.61 -5.97 8.19
C GLN A 749 20.53 -6.81 9.47
N LEU A 750 19.31 -6.99 9.98
CA LEU A 750 19.08 -7.51 11.34
C LEU A 750 18.18 -8.74 11.35
N ASN A 751 17.13 -8.77 10.53
CA ASN A 751 16.03 -9.70 10.71
C ASN A 751 16.13 -10.92 9.78
N GLN A 752 15.37 -11.97 10.12
CA GLN A 752 15.20 -13.16 9.31
C GLN A 752 13.75 -13.60 9.35
N THR A 753 13.22 -14.06 8.21
CA THR A 753 11.88 -14.66 8.12
C THR A 753 11.98 -16.06 7.53
N LYS A 754 11.31 -17.02 8.16
CA LYS A 754 11.13 -18.36 7.64
C LYS A 754 9.65 -18.71 7.63
N THR A 755 9.12 -18.96 6.42
CA THR A 755 7.71 -19.28 6.25
C THR A 755 7.53 -20.43 5.26
N ASN A 756 6.47 -21.22 5.47
CA ASN A 756 6.07 -22.31 4.59
C ASN A 756 4.55 -22.46 4.57
N GLY A 757 4.06 -23.18 3.58
CA GLY A 757 2.63 -23.41 3.46
C GLY A 757 2.24 -24.27 2.28
N VAL A 758 0.94 -24.28 2.01
CA VAL A 758 0.30 -25.06 0.95
C VAL A 758 -0.71 -24.20 0.22
N ASP A 759 -0.67 -24.22 -1.10
CA ASP A 759 -1.67 -23.62 -1.97
C ASP A 759 -2.46 -24.73 -2.68
N LEU A 760 -3.79 -24.70 -2.60
CA LEU A 760 -4.71 -25.59 -3.31
C LEU A 760 -5.55 -24.77 -4.29
N GLU A 761 -5.62 -25.20 -5.54
CA GLU A 761 -6.53 -24.65 -6.55
C GLU A 761 -7.32 -25.78 -7.22
N VAL A 762 -8.62 -25.54 -7.38
CA VAL A 762 -9.56 -26.44 -8.06
C VAL A 762 -10.28 -25.66 -9.16
N ALA A 763 -10.26 -26.14 -10.37
CA ALA A 763 -11.05 -25.64 -11.48
C ALA A 763 -11.89 -26.77 -12.06
N LEU A 764 -13.21 -26.55 -12.11
CA LEU A 764 -14.16 -27.53 -12.65
C LEU A 764 -15.10 -26.83 -13.65
N ARG A 765 -15.23 -27.43 -14.81
CA ARG A 765 -16.23 -27.07 -15.83
C ARG A 765 -17.26 -28.19 -15.92
N SER A 766 -18.52 -27.86 -15.63
CA SER A 766 -19.62 -28.83 -15.69
C SER A 766 -20.59 -28.42 -16.80
N ASP A 767 -20.75 -29.29 -17.79
CA ASP A 767 -21.83 -29.14 -18.79
C ASP A 767 -23.08 -29.83 -18.25
N LEU A 768 -24.12 -29.03 -17.94
CA LEU A 768 -25.37 -29.47 -17.37
C LEU A 768 -26.46 -29.69 -18.48
N GLY A 769 -26.02 -29.80 -19.72
CA GLY A 769 -26.92 -29.98 -20.87
C GLY A 769 -27.84 -28.78 -21.06
N SER A 770 -29.15 -29.00 -21.09
CA SER A 770 -30.15 -27.95 -21.24
C SER A 770 -30.21 -26.97 -20.05
N ALA A 771 -29.64 -27.35 -18.90
CA ALA A 771 -29.54 -26.49 -17.72
C ALA A 771 -28.35 -25.51 -17.82
N GLY A 772 -27.49 -25.61 -18.85
CA GLY A 772 -26.39 -24.68 -19.09
C GLY A 772 -25.04 -25.21 -18.65
N LYS A 773 -24.08 -24.29 -18.41
CA LYS A 773 -22.70 -24.62 -18.03
C LYS A 773 -22.36 -23.95 -16.71
N LEU A 774 -21.70 -24.71 -15.83
CA LEU A 774 -21.21 -24.20 -14.55
C LEU A 774 -19.68 -24.26 -14.55
N ASN A 775 -19.04 -23.10 -14.34
CA ASN A 775 -17.62 -22.99 -14.06
C ASN A 775 -17.42 -22.77 -12.57
N THR A 776 -16.60 -23.57 -11.95
CA THR A 776 -16.27 -23.49 -10.51
C THR A 776 -14.76 -23.31 -10.36
N LYS A 777 -14.35 -22.31 -9.58
CA LYS A 777 -12.97 -22.15 -9.13
C LYS A 777 -12.96 -22.05 -7.61
N LEU A 778 -12.12 -22.84 -6.96
CA LEU A 778 -11.88 -22.79 -5.52
C LEU A 778 -10.39 -22.61 -5.29
N GLY A 779 -10.03 -21.77 -4.34
CA GLY A 779 -8.65 -21.56 -3.95
C GLY A 779 -8.51 -21.56 -2.43
N LEU A 780 -7.42 -22.12 -1.93
CA LEU A 780 -7.03 -22.08 -0.52
C LEU A 780 -5.52 -21.88 -0.43
N SER A 781 -5.09 -20.92 0.38
CA SER A 781 -3.70 -20.78 0.80
C SER A 781 -3.62 -20.97 2.31
N TYR A 782 -2.85 -21.95 2.75
CA TYR A 782 -2.62 -22.26 4.16
C TYR A 782 -1.16 -22.02 4.51
N VAL A 783 -0.90 -21.19 5.53
CA VAL A 783 0.43 -20.95 6.08
C VAL A 783 0.67 -21.93 7.21
N GLY A 784 1.70 -22.76 7.12
CA GLY A 784 2.07 -23.74 8.15
C GLY A 784 2.85 -23.10 9.29
N THR A 785 3.90 -22.30 8.95
CA THR A 785 4.70 -21.53 9.90
C THR A 785 5.02 -20.17 9.34
N TYR A 786 5.18 -19.18 10.22
CA TYR A 786 5.70 -17.85 9.89
C TYR A 786 6.57 -17.36 11.05
N LYS A 787 7.84 -17.73 11.02
CA LYS A 787 8.81 -17.39 12.08
C LYS A 787 9.58 -16.14 11.68
N PHE A 788 9.53 -15.13 12.55
CA PHE A 788 10.28 -13.90 12.43
C PHE A 788 11.33 -13.85 13.55
N SER A 789 12.59 -13.71 13.19
CA SER A 789 13.70 -13.58 14.13
C SER A 789 14.25 -12.17 14.13
N THR A 790 14.45 -11.63 15.31
CA THR A 790 15.04 -10.31 15.56
C THR A 790 15.85 -10.37 16.86
N LEU A 791 16.32 -9.23 17.36
CA LEU A 791 16.93 -9.10 18.68
C LEU A 791 15.91 -8.51 19.66
N ASP A 792 15.91 -8.99 20.90
CA ASP A 792 15.18 -8.35 22.00
C ASP A 792 15.98 -7.15 22.59
N ASP A 793 15.42 -6.48 23.59
CA ASP A 793 16.02 -5.31 24.20
C ASP A 793 17.36 -5.61 24.95
N SER A 794 17.70 -6.86 25.15
CA SER A 794 19.01 -7.29 25.69
C SER A 794 20.04 -7.57 24.59
N GLY A 795 19.64 -7.58 23.32
CA GLY A 795 20.46 -7.99 22.19
C GLY A 795 20.50 -9.50 21.95
N ALA A 796 19.67 -10.28 22.65
CA ALA A 796 19.57 -11.71 22.44
C ALA A 796 18.66 -12.03 21.26
N PRO A 797 19.00 -13.05 20.40
CA PRO A 797 18.12 -13.47 19.34
C PRO A 797 16.79 -13.99 19.87
N THR A 798 15.68 -13.45 19.35
CA THR A 798 14.33 -13.90 19.67
C THR A 798 13.62 -14.35 18.40
N ILE A 799 12.71 -15.33 18.52
CA ILE A 799 11.94 -15.88 17.42
C ILE A 799 10.46 -15.80 17.79
N SER A 800 9.73 -15.04 17.01
CA SER A 800 8.28 -14.91 17.11
C SER A 800 7.58 -15.73 16.04
N GLU A 801 6.58 -16.53 16.42
CA GLU A 801 5.69 -17.22 15.48
C GLU A 801 4.50 -16.31 15.18
N TYR A 802 4.42 -15.80 13.94
CA TYR A 802 3.33 -14.89 13.52
C TYR A 802 2.14 -15.62 12.90
N ASN A 803 2.29 -16.92 12.59
CA ASN A 803 1.22 -17.70 11.98
C ASN A 803 0.04 -17.90 12.93
N GLY A 804 -1.15 -17.54 12.49
CA GLY A 804 -2.35 -17.60 13.31
C GLY A 804 -2.50 -16.45 14.29
N THR A 805 -1.69 -15.38 14.14
CA THR A 805 -1.78 -14.17 14.96
C THR A 805 -2.36 -13.00 14.17
N TYR A 806 -2.51 -11.86 14.82
CA TYR A 806 -2.93 -10.59 14.21
C TYR A 806 -2.13 -10.23 12.95
N ASN A 807 -0.85 -10.60 12.88
CA ASN A 807 0.02 -10.27 11.75
C ASN A 807 -0.20 -11.17 10.54
N GLN A 808 -0.58 -12.44 10.76
CA GLN A 808 -0.70 -13.45 9.71
C GLN A 808 -1.74 -14.51 10.05
N PRO A 809 -2.99 -14.40 9.55
CA PRO A 809 -3.98 -15.46 9.61
C PRO A 809 -3.49 -16.74 8.94
N ARG A 810 -3.89 -17.90 9.46
CA ARG A 810 -3.40 -19.21 8.97
C ARG A 810 -3.82 -19.52 7.56
N TYR A 811 -5.01 -19.08 7.13
CA TYR A 811 -5.49 -19.40 5.80
C TYR A 811 -6.30 -18.28 5.17
N ARG A 812 -6.31 -18.28 3.86
CA ARG A 812 -7.23 -17.52 3.03
C ARG A 812 -7.83 -18.45 1.98
N ALA A 813 -9.13 -18.27 1.73
CA ALA A 813 -9.87 -19.02 0.74
C ALA A 813 -10.54 -18.08 -0.27
N SER A 814 -10.75 -18.55 -1.48
CA SER A 814 -11.56 -17.88 -2.49
C SER A 814 -12.43 -18.88 -3.25
N TRP A 815 -13.57 -18.44 -3.71
CA TRP A 815 -14.49 -19.25 -4.52
C TRP A 815 -15.16 -18.38 -5.58
N ASP A 816 -15.38 -18.98 -6.74
CA ASP A 816 -16.11 -18.38 -7.87
C ASP A 816 -16.91 -19.48 -8.58
N PHE A 817 -18.22 -19.30 -8.62
CA PHE A 817 -19.17 -20.15 -9.33
C PHE A 817 -19.84 -19.28 -10.40
N ALA A 818 -19.72 -19.65 -11.68
CA ALA A 818 -20.33 -18.93 -12.77
C ALA A 818 -21.20 -19.88 -13.59
N TRP A 819 -22.49 -19.71 -13.50
CA TRP A 819 -23.50 -20.45 -14.25
C TRP A 819 -23.94 -19.67 -15.47
N ASN A 820 -23.87 -20.31 -16.65
CA ASN A 820 -24.20 -19.72 -17.94
C ASN A 820 -25.31 -20.52 -18.62
N ARG A 821 -26.40 -19.85 -18.97
CA ARG A 821 -27.51 -20.45 -19.73
C ARG A 821 -28.10 -19.45 -20.71
N GLY A 822 -27.91 -19.73 -22.02
CA GLY A 822 -28.34 -18.79 -23.04
C GLY A 822 -27.74 -17.40 -22.83
N PRO A 823 -28.53 -16.34 -22.76
CA PRO A 823 -28.01 -14.98 -22.57
C PRO A 823 -27.72 -14.61 -21.11
N TRP A 824 -27.97 -15.52 -20.16
CA TRP A 824 -27.81 -15.28 -18.74
C TRP A 824 -26.50 -15.85 -18.20
N GLU A 825 -25.80 -15.07 -17.42
CA GLU A 825 -24.73 -15.51 -16.54
C GLU A 825 -25.10 -15.12 -15.10
N VAL A 826 -25.11 -16.09 -14.20
CA VAL A 826 -25.26 -15.87 -12.75
C VAL A 826 -23.97 -16.28 -12.08
N SER A 827 -23.40 -15.42 -11.24
CA SER A 827 -22.20 -15.69 -10.49
C SER A 827 -22.42 -15.60 -8.99
N LEU A 828 -21.79 -16.51 -8.25
CA LEU A 828 -21.70 -16.50 -6.78
C LEU A 828 -20.22 -16.66 -6.43
N GLY A 829 -19.61 -15.64 -5.87
CA GLY A 829 -18.19 -15.64 -5.56
C GLY A 829 -17.92 -15.09 -4.18
N GLY A 830 -16.67 -15.18 -3.74
CA GLY A 830 -16.29 -14.62 -2.46
C GLY A 830 -14.87 -14.95 -2.04
N TYR A 831 -14.53 -14.51 -0.85
CA TYR A 831 -13.28 -14.84 -0.20
C TYR A 831 -13.47 -14.92 1.32
N GLY A 832 -12.55 -15.64 1.97
CA GLY A 832 -12.51 -15.77 3.42
C GLY A 832 -11.09 -15.67 3.97
N VAL A 833 -11.00 -15.17 5.19
CA VAL A 833 -9.74 -15.07 5.98
C VAL A 833 -9.95 -15.84 7.27
N GLY A 834 -9.01 -16.70 7.62
CA GLY A 834 -9.05 -17.51 8.85
C GLY A 834 -9.06 -16.69 10.12
N GLY A 835 -9.58 -17.25 11.19
CA GLY A 835 -9.45 -16.68 12.52
C GLY A 835 -7.99 -16.65 12.98
N TYR A 836 -7.70 -15.75 13.92
CA TYR A 836 -6.36 -15.51 14.45
C TYR A 836 -6.39 -15.03 15.89
N ASP A 837 -5.26 -15.09 16.59
CA ASP A 837 -5.14 -14.53 17.94
C ASP A 837 -5.12 -13.00 17.88
N GLY A 838 -5.95 -12.36 18.69
CA GLY A 838 -6.11 -10.91 18.70
C GLY A 838 -5.02 -10.18 19.47
N LEU A 839 -5.13 -8.85 19.48
CA LEU A 839 -4.27 -7.95 20.27
C LEU A 839 -5.05 -7.36 21.46
N GLY A 840 -4.32 -6.69 22.37
CA GLY A 840 -4.89 -6.02 23.54
C GLY A 840 -5.60 -7.03 24.47
N THR A 841 -6.86 -6.77 24.83
CA THR A 841 -7.67 -7.69 25.66
C THR A 841 -8.07 -8.97 24.94
N MET A 842 -7.83 -9.03 23.63
CA MET A 842 -8.03 -10.22 22.78
C MET A 842 -6.77 -11.07 22.64
N ALA A 843 -5.65 -10.68 23.26
CA ALA A 843 -4.43 -11.49 23.29
C ALA A 843 -4.72 -12.87 23.92
N GLY A 844 -4.38 -13.94 23.20
CA GLY A 844 -4.71 -15.30 23.59
C GLY A 844 -6.19 -15.68 23.41
N LYS A 845 -7.01 -14.78 22.83
CA LYS A 845 -8.42 -15.06 22.47
C LYS A 845 -8.56 -15.04 20.96
N GLY A 846 -9.29 -16.01 20.42
CA GLY A 846 -9.50 -16.12 18.98
C GLY A 846 -10.39 -15.01 18.43
N VAL A 847 -9.91 -14.32 17.40
CA VAL A 847 -10.73 -13.51 16.50
C VAL A 847 -11.36 -14.43 15.47
N SER A 848 -12.68 -14.33 15.28
CA SER A 848 -13.42 -15.21 14.36
C SER A 848 -12.99 -15.00 12.90
N ALA A 849 -13.12 -16.03 12.08
CA ALA A 849 -12.92 -15.92 10.65
C ALA A 849 -13.86 -14.89 10.01
N PHE A 850 -13.36 -14.21 8.98
CA PHE A 850 -14.11 -13.23 8.20
C PHE A 850 -14.32 -13.76 6.78
N GLU A 851 -15.55 -13.71 6.28
CA GLU A 851 -15.89 -14.15 4.93
C GLU A 851 -16.88 -13.21 4.26
N VAL A 852 -16.75 -13.05 2.96
CA VAL A 852 -17.62 -12.21 2.14
C VAL A 852 -18.13 -13.03 0.95
N TRP A 853 -19.44 -12.97 0.74
CA TRP A 853 -20.13 -13.57 -0.40
C TRP A 853 -20.64 -12.48 -1.33
N ASN A 854 -20.41 -12.63 -2.63
CA ASN A 854 -20.80 -11.71 -3.67
C ASN A 854 -21.71 -12.44 -4.67
N MET A 855 -22.74 -11.76 -5.18
CA MET A 855 -23.60 -12.30 -6.22
C MET A 855 -23.64 -11.33 -7.41
N GLY A 856 -23.62 -11.88 -8.61
CA GLY A 856 -23.73 -11.11 -9.84
C GLY A 856 -24.68 -11.77 -10.84
N VAL A 857 -25.33 -10.95 -11.64
CA VAL A 857 -26.16 -11.39 -12.79
C VAL A 857 -25.78 -10.55 -14.00
N SER A 858 -25.54 -11.21 -15.12
CA SER A 858 -25.34 -10.55 -16.42
C SER A 858 -26.34 -11.07 -17.44
N TYR A 859 -26.78 -10.16 -18.33
CA TYR A 859 -27.69 -10.46 -19.43
C TYR A 859 -27.13 -9.93 -20.74
N THR A 860 -27.04 -10.80 -21.76
CA THR A 860 -26.52 -10.50 -23.11
C THR A 860 -27.54 -10.77 -24.22
N GLY A 861 -28.82 -10.89 -23.88
CA GLY A 861 -29.87 -11.19 -24.88
C GLY A 861 -30.21 -10.06 -25.84
N PHE A 862 -29.78 -8.84 -25.57
CA PHE A 862 -29.89 -7.71 -26.51
C PHE A 862 -28.64 -7.69 -27.40
N LYS A 863 -28.85 -7.32 -28.68
CA LYS A 863 -27.75 -7.21 -29.64
C LYS A 863 -26.71 -6.19 -29.13
N ASN A 864 -25.46 -6.63 -29.06
CA ASN A 864 -24.33 -5.77 -28.70
C ASN A 864 -24.37 -5.17 -27.26
N LEU A 865 -25.37 -5.50 -26.47
CA LEU A 865 -25.58 -4.92 -25.13
C LEU A 865 -25.43 -5.99 -24.05
N LYS A 866 -24.57 -5.70 -23.05
CA LYS A 866 -24.43 -6.45 -21.81
C LYS A 866 -24.91 -5.60 -20.64
N ILE A 867 -25.85 -6.09 -19.86
CA ILE A 867 -26.34 -5.47 -18.63
C ILE A 867 -25.86 -6.32 -17.47
N ARG A 868 -25.39 -5.70 -16.41
CA ARG A 868 -24.94 -6.36 -15.19
C ARG A 868 -25.58 -5.74 -13.96
N ALA A 869 -25.91 -6.56 -12.98
CA ALA A 869 -26.28 -6.18 -11.64
C ALA A 869 -25.51 -7.06 -10.64
N GLY A 870 -25.11 -6.51 -9.50
CA GLY A 870 -24.33 -7.24 -8.52
C GLY A 870 -24.56 -6.75 -7.09
N VAL A 871 -24.26 -7.63 -6.14
CA VAL A 871 -24.27 -7.34 -4.71
C VAL A 871 -22.95 -7.88 -4.13
N ASN A 872 -22.09 -6.99 -3.71
CA ASN A 872 -20.91 -7.36 -2.93
C ASN A 872 -21.28 -7.41 -1.45
N ASN A 873 -20.70 -8.35 -0.72
CA ASN A 873 -21.02 -8.64 0.67
C ASN A 873 -22.54 -8.85 0.88
N LEU A 874 -23.07 -9.90 0.24
CA LEU A 874 -24.49 -10.25 0.20
C LEU A 874 -25.16 -10.28 1.58
N PHE A 875 -24.42 -10.72 2.60
CA PHE A 875 -24.94 -10.88 3.98
C PHE A 875 -24.65 -9.67 4.89
N ASP A 876 -24.11 -8.55 4.33
CA ASP A 876 -23.78 -7.33 5.08
C ASP A 876 -22.86 -7.59 6.29
N ARG A 877 -21.92 -8.51 6.13
CA ARG A 877 -21.00 -8.90 7.21
C ARG A 877 -19.97 -7.82 7.46
N GLY A 878 -19.89 -7.34 8.70
CA GLY A 878 -18.82 -6.47 9.17
C GLY A 878 -17.55 -7.25 9.50
N PRO A 879 -16.38 -6.56 9.62
CA PRO A 879 -15.13 -7.17 10.05
C PRO A 879 -15.23 -7.85 11.40
N SER A 880 -14.48 -8.94 11.60
CA SER A 880 -14.41 -9.63 12.89
C SER A 880 -13.81 -8.73 13.95
N PHE A 881 -14.39 -8.76 15.15
CA PHE A 881 -13.97 -7.89 16.24
C PHE A 881 -12.57 -8.21 16.74
N ASN A 882 -11.75 -7.17 16.89
CA ASN A 882 -10.46 -7.18 17.57
C ASN A 882 -10.32 -5.93 18.43
N ASP A 883 -9.84 -6.05 19.69
CA ASP A 883 -9.70 -4.91 20.60
C ASP A 883 -8.50 -4.04 20.21
N GLU A 884 -8.65 -3.35 19.10
CA GLU A 884 -7.65 -2.44 18.56
C GLU A 884 -8.32 -1.20 17.96
N SER A 885 -7.58 -0.11 17.89
CA SER A 885 -7.99 1.09 17.17
C SER A 885 -6.77 1.80 16.57
N SER A 886 -6.85 2.08 15.30
CA SER A 886 -5.95 2.96 14.55
C SER A 886 -6.70 4.21 14.05
N GLY A 887 -7.45 4.84 14.92
CA GLY A 887 -8.27 6.01 14.59
C GLY A 887 -9.56 5.64 13.86
N ALA A 888 -9.64 5.89 12.55
CA ALA A 888 -10.85 5.57 11.75
C ALA A 888 -11.20 4.07 11.73
N ASN A 889 -10.22 3.19 11.93
CA ASN A 889 -10.39 1.74 11.95
C ASN A 889 -10.44 1.23 13.41
N ALA A 890 -11.59 1.37 14.05
CA ALA A 890 -11.79 0.96 15.45
C ALA A 890 -12.43 -0.42 15.55
N GLY A 891 -11.86 -1.28 16.39
CA GLY A 891 -12.45 -2.57 16.76
C GLY A 891 -12.33 -3.69 15.72
N TYR A 892 -11.36 -3.61 14.79
CA TYR A 892 -11.05 -4.68 13.83
C TYR A 892 -9.66 -4.48 13.20
N ASN A 893 -9.12 -5.55 12.60
CA ASN A 893 -7.89 -5.48 11.82
C ASN A 893 -8.19 -5.03 10.36
N PRO A 894 -7.75 -3.83 9.93
CA PRO A 894 -8.07 -3.31 8.60
C PRO A 894 -7.34 -4.03 7.46
N GLN A 895 -6.29 -4.80 7.75
CA GLN A 895 -5.56 -5.57 6.74
C GLN A 895 -6.36 -6.77 6.23
N PHE A 896 -7.27 -7.31 7.06
CA PHE A 896 -7.99 -8.55 6.78
C PHE A 896 -9.51 -8.39 6.78
N GLY A 897 -10.03 -7.29 7.28
CA GLY A 897 -11.45 -6.98 7.31
C GLY A 897 -11.88 -6.00 6.23
N ASP A 898 -13.05 -6.21 5.63
CA ASP A 898 -13.67 -5.24 4.72
C ASP A 898 -14.77 -4.48 5.45
N PRO A 899 -14.56 -3.19 5.73
CA PRO A 899 -15.50 -2.41 6.51
C PRO A 899 -16.64 -1.76 5.70
N VAL A 900 -16.67 -1.92 4.37
CA VAL A 900 -17.67 -1.26 3.50
C VAL A 900 -19.09 -1.76 3.80
N GLY A 901 -19.24 -3.08 4.05
CA GLY A 901 -20.54 -3.73 4.19
C GLY A 901 -21.17 -4.07 2.82
N ARG A 902 -22.48 -4.26 2.77
CA ARG A 902 -23.19 -4.61 1.53
C ARG A 902 -23.14 -3.45 0.53
N PHE A 903 -22.80 -3.78 -0.73
CA PHE A 903 -22.63 -2.80 -1.80
C PHE A 903 -23.33 -3.28 -3.07
N TYR A 904 -24.22 -2.46 -3.63
CA TYR A 904 -24.96 -2.75 -4.86
C TYR A 904 -24.26 -2.12 -6.05
N THR A 905 -24.26 -2.84 -7.18
CA THR A 905 -23.66 -2.35 -8.44
C THR A 905 -24.61 -2.62 -9.61
N VAL A 906 -24.63 -1.70 -10.57
CA VAL A 906 -25.27 -1.89 -11.86
C VAL A 906 -24.34 -1.37 -12.95
N GLY A 907 -24.30 -2.04 -14.09
CA GLY A 907 -23.44 -1.63 -15.21
C GLY A 907 -24.02 -2.03 -16.55
N VAL A 908 -23.65 -1.27 -17.56
CA VAL A 908 -24.03 -1.48 -18.96
C VAL A 908 -22.78 -1.40 -19.83
N THR A 909 -22.64 -2.32 -20.77
CA THR A 909 -21.57 -2.31 -21.77
C THR A 909 -22.20 -2.48 -23.14
N TYR A 910 -21.87 -1.59 -24.07
CA TYR A 910 -22.31 -1.66 -25.49
C TYR A 910 -21.08 -1.79 -26.40
N LYS A 911 -21.19 -2.70 -27.38
CA LYS A 911 -20.15 -2.93 -28.40
C LYS A 911 -20.69 -2.54 -29.76
N PHE A 912 -20.00 -1.64 -30.47
CA PHE A 912 -20.34 -1.20 -31.81
C PHE A 912 -19.68 -2.05 -32.87
#